data_79eff8e19d3a6880b5654bf579e7f130
#
_entry.id   79eff8e19d3a6880b5654bf579e7f130
#
_cell.length_a   1.000
_cell.length_b   1.000
_cell.length_c   1.000
_cell.angle_alpha   90.00
_cell.angle_beta   90.00
_cell.angle_gamma   90.00
#
_symmetry.space_group_name_H-M   'P 1'
#
loop_
_entity.id
_entity.type
_entity.pdbx_description
1 polymer ?
#
loop_
_entity_poly.entity_id
_entity_poly.type
_entity_poly.pdbx_seq_one_letter_code
_entity_poly.pdbx_strand_id
1 'polypeptide(L)'
;MGNHEQTNYPLTLSVSLGQRLELQFAYDREHFDDASVARLDRHLTHLLAQMVERPASTCLAEFQLLEAAERRQAIFDWGRNPGRYPDERSVEQLFASRAAMEPERVALLFEERQLSYGELNAQANRLAHRLIELGVGPDVLVGIAVERGLEMIVSLLAVLKAGGAYVPLDPEYPQERLGYMIEDSGIALLLSQSHLLQRLPAASGIACLALDQARDWQDRPASDPQLRAHPQNLAYVMFTSGSTGRPKGVGISRESLSRHTHVSLEFFGIGPDDRVLQFSTFNFDGFVEQLYPPLACGASVVLRGTEIWDSETLYREIVERRITTVDLTTAYWNMLAKDFANQGVRDYGALRQVHAGGEAMPPESLVAWKAAGLEHVRLLNTYGPTEATVTVTTLDCAPYVDGSKAIPATMPIGKVLPGRAIYLLDDAGQPAPVGAVGELVIGAELLARGYFKRPDLTAARFIPDPFDEQGGGRLYRTGDLARYGADGVIEYVGRVDHQVKVRGFRIELGEIEACLGEHPAVREALVIAVEGAAGAQLVAYLVPQAEALASATLEVQAALRNELKALLRDSLPEYMVPAHLLFLERLPLSPNGKVDRKALPAPDASLLQEAYVAPRSELECQVAAIWQEVLKLQRVGLDDHFFELGGHSLLAINVISRIQLELGMKLTPQLLFQFPTLGLFVSNLEKAGGQVDTSKLNKLEALLDEMEEV
;
A
#
# COMPACT_ATOMS: atom_id res chain seq x y z
N MET A 1 34.11 -41.85 29.52
CA MET A 1 32.71 -41.64 29.97
C MET A 1 32.41 -40.20 29.67
N GLY A 2 31.64 -39.94 28.65
CA GLY A 2 31.28 -38.58 28.32
C GLY A 2 30.21 -38.09 29.29
N ASN A 3 30.42 -36.93 29.90
CA ASN A 3 29.41 -36.24 30.66
C ASN A 3 28.35 -35.75 29.66
N HIS A 4 27.19 -36.39 29.61
CA HIS A 4 26.01 -35.84 28.96
C HIS A 4 25.31 -34.91 29.95
N GLU A 5 25.76 -33.69 30.02
CA GLU A 5 24.97 -32.63 30.66
C GLU A 5 23.88 -32.20 29.71
N GLN A 6 22.65 -32.46 30.09
CA GLN A 6 21.46 -31.99 29.37
C GLN A 6 21.08 -30.60 29.91
N THR A 7 21.23 -29.60 29.09
CA THR A 7 20.79 -28.22 29.41
C THR A 7 19.36 -28.01 28.94
N ASN A 8 18.64 -27.07 29.59
CA ASN A 8 17.28 -26.70 29.19
C ASN A 8 17.24 -25.67 28.04
N TYR A 9 18.42 -25.41 27.43
CA TYR A 9 18.52 -24.47 26.30
C TYR A 9 18.46 -25.22 24.97
N PRO A 10 17.75 -24.70 23.97
CA PRO A 10 17.62 -25.34 22.66
C PRO A 10 18.95 -25.40 21.88
N LEU A 11 19.93 -24.57 22.27
CA LEU A 11 21.31 -24.63 21.73
C LEU A 11 22.31 -24.43 22.86
N THR A 12 23.30 -25.32 22.93
CA THR A 12 24.40 -25.27 23.88
C THR A 12 25.72 -25.38 23.14
N LEU A 13 26.65 -24.50 23.41
CA LEU A 13 28.02 -24.54 22.93
C LEU A 13 28.94 -24.92 24.09
N SER A 14 29.65 -26.04 23.96
CA SER A 14 30.72 -26.46 24.85
C SER A 14 32.08 -26.19 24.21
N VAL A 15 32.95 -25.53 24.94
CA VAL A 15 34.30 -25.18 24.49
C VAL A 15 35.30 -25.90 25.37
N SER A 16 36.20 -26.73 24.80
CA SER A 16 37.26 -27.38 25.51
C SER A 16 38.62 -27.03 24.89
N LEU A 17 39.58 -26.75 25.76
CA LEU A 17 40.95 -26.42 25.38
C LEU A 17 41.87 -27.58 25.77
N GLY A 18 42.32 -28.31 24.75
CA GLY A 18 43.34 -29.36 24.89
C GLY A 18 44.59 -29.00 24.06
N GLN A 19 45.08 -29.93 23.24
CA GLN A 19 46.09 -29.63 22.23
C GLN A 19 45.52 -28.78 21.06
N ARG A 20 44.21 -28.83 20.94
CA ARG A 20 43.39 -28.03 19.99
C ARG A 20 42.19 -27.47 20.73
N LEU A 21 41.67 -26.38 20.22
CA LEU A 21 40.37 -25.84 20.63
C LEU A 21 39.29 -26.73 20.00
N GLU A 22 38.41 -27.29 20.82
CA GLU A 22 37.28 -28.11 20.38
C GLU A 22 35.97 -27.37 20.69
N LEU A 23 35.13 -27.21 19.68
CA LEU A 23 33.78 -26.63 19.77
C LEU A 23 32.78 -27.78 19.58
N GLN A 24 31.86 -27.93 20.52
CA GLN A 24 30.81 -28.91 20.46
C GLN A 24 29.46 -28.24 20.60
N PHE A 25 28.62 -28.37 19.58
CA PHE A 25 27.25 -27.89 19.55
C PHE A 25 26.29 -29.02 19.90
N ALA A 26 25.49 -28.83 20.96
CA ALA A 26 24.35 -29.66 21.29
C ALA A 26 23.08 -28.84 21.05
N TYR A 27 22.15 -29.34 20.25
CA TYR A 27 20.99 -28.56 19.84
C TYR A 27 19.75 -29.45 19.68
N ASP A 28 18.59 -28.81 19.87
CA ASP A 28 17.29 -29.41 19.65
C ASP A 28 16.89 -29.26 18.16
N ARG A 29 16.59 -30.36 17.50
CA ARG A 29 16.22 -30.43 16.09
C ARG A 29 14.80 -29.88 15.80
N GLU A 30 14.00 -29.66 16.83
CA GLU A 30 12.73 -28.97 16.66
C GLU A 30 12.94 -27.45 16.44
N HIS A 31 14.08 -26.90 16.92
CA HIS A 31 14.41 -25.48 16.85
C HIS A 31 15.51 -25.16 15.82
N PHE A 32 16.46 -26.06 15.61
CA PHE A 32 17.63 -25.84 14.74
C PHE A 32 17.86 -27.03 13.80
N ASP A 33 17.99 -26.73 12.51
CA ASP A 33 18.47 -27.73 11.55
C ASP A 33 20.00 -27.84 11.54
N ASP A 34 20.49 -28.95 11.01
CA ASP A 34 21.92 -29.27 10.95
C ASP A 34 22.68 -28.20 10.12
N ALA A 35 22.06 -27.64 9.08
CA ALA A 35 22.67 -26.63 8.22
C ALA A 35 22.85 -25.30 8.95
N SER A 36 21.90 -24.91 9.77
CA SER A 36 21.97 -23.69 10.60
C SER A 36 23.07 -23.77 11.63
N VAL A 37 23.19 -24.93 12.34
CA VAL A 37 24.27 -25.15 13.31
C VAL A 37 25.63 -25.18 12.63
N ALA A 38 25.74 -25.83 11.48
CA ALA A 38 26.99 -25.87 10.70
C ALA A 38 27.40 -24.44 10.22
N ARG A 39 26.45 -23.54 9.93
CA ARG A 39 26.77 -22.13 9.66
C ARG A 39 27.30 -21.39 10.89
N LEU A 40 26.65 -21.57 12.04
CA LEU A 40 27.13 -21.01 13.30
C LEU A 40 28.56 -21.46 13.65
N ASP A 41 28.86 -22.75 13.44
CA ASP A 41 30.21 -23.28 13.64
C ASP A 41 31.24 -22.63 12.72
N ARG A 42 30.94 -22.50 11.42
CA ARG A 42 31.81 -21.79 10.46
C ARG A 42 32.01 -20.34 10.84
N HIS A 43 30.97 -19.60 11.18
CA HIS A 43 31.08 -18.21 11.57
C HIS A 43 31.94 -18.02 12.82
N LEU A 44 31.71 -18.85 13.84
CA LEU A 44 32.51 -18.81 15.07
C LEU A 44 33.98 -19.14 14.81
N THR A 45 34.21 -20.20 14.05
CA THR A 45 35.58 -20.63 13.67
C THR A 45 36.30 -19.55 12.86
N HIS A 46 35.56 -18.87 11.91
CA HIS A 46 36.10 -17.78 11.10
C HIS A 46 36.47 -16.57 11.96
N LEU A 47 35.64 -16.20 12.93
CA LEU A 47 35.93 -15.10 13.86
C LEU A 47 37.12 -15.40 14.75
N LEU A 48 37.20 -16.65 15.30
CA LEU A 48 38.32 -17.06 16.14
C LEU A 48 39.64 -17.05 15.37
N ALA A 49 39.65 -17.50 14.12
CA ALA A 49 40.82 -17.45 13.24
C ALA A 49 41.29 -15.97 13.05
N GLN A 50 40.37 -15.06 12.73
CA GLN A 50 40.70 -13.67 12.61
C GLN A 50 41.23 -13.03 13.90
N MET A 51 40.72 -13.43 15.07
CA MET A 51 41.18 -12.94 16.38
C MET A 51 42.65 -13.38 16.66
N VAL A 52 43.03 -14.54 16.16
CA VAL A 52 44.41 -15.04 16.29
C VAL A 52 45.39 -14.36 15.31
N GLU A 53 44.92 -14.08 14.08
CA GLU A 53 45.75 -13.57 13.00
C GLU A 53 45.91 -12.03 13.04
N ARG A 54 44.95 -11.31 13.61
CA ARG A 54 44.94 -9.84 13.62
C ARG A 54 45.59 -9.27 14.89
N PRO A 55 46.11 -8.04 14.82
CA PRO A 55 46.64 -7.34 16.00
C PRO A 55 45.57 -7.17 17.10
N ALA A 56 46.02 -7.22 18.36
CA ALA A 56 45.14 -7.02 19.51
C ALA A 56 44.45 -5.63 19.56
N SER A 57 44.88 -4.69 18.74
CA SER A 57 44.31 -3.34 18.58
C SER A 57 43.21 -3.28 17.53
N THR A 58 42.89 -4.37 16.85
CA THR A 58 41.85 -4.42 15.81
C THR A 58 40.47 -4.14 16.43
N CYS A 59 39.72 -3.18 15.87
CA CYS A 59 38.39 -2.86 16.32
C CYS A 59 37.39 -3.97 15.96
N LEU A 60 36.35 -4.16 16.79
CA LEU A 60 35.31 -5.19 16.54
C LEU A 60 34.65 -5.05 15.17
N ALA A 61 34.43 -3.82 14.70
CA ALA A 61 33.84 -3.55 13.39
C ALA A 61 34.68 -4.01 12.18
N GLU A 62 35.95 -4.32 12.39
CA GLU A 62 36.85 -4.83 11.34
C GLU A 62 36.77 -6.33 11.15
N PHE A 63 36.19 -7.07 12.13
CA PHE A 63 35.99 -8.50 12.00
C PHE A 63 34.84 -8.83 11.05
N GLN A 64 35.09 -9.75 10.15
CA GLN A 64 34.09 -10.19 9.17
C GLN A 64 33.42 -11.47 9.69
N LEU A 65 32.11 -11.43 9.89
CA LEU A 65 31.35 -12.62 10.32
C LEU A 65 31.23 -13.63 9.18
N LEU A 66 30.97 -13.15 7.96
CA LEU A 66 30.76 -13.98 6.78
C LEU A 66 32.09 -14.30 6.10
N GLU A 67 32.26 -15.55 5.70
CA GLU A 67 33.30 -15.95 4.77
C GLU A 67 33.07 -15.32 3.39
N ALA A 68 34.15 -15.22 2.58
CA ALA A 68 34.09 -14.57 1.26
C ALA A 68 32.99 -15.17 0.35
N ALA A 69 32.76 -16.47 0.41
CA ALA A 69 31.75 -17.15 -0.38
C ALA A 69 30.30 -16.74 0.03
N GLU A 70 30.01 -16.73 1.34
CA GLU A 70 28.72 -16.32 1.87
C GLU A 70 28.46 -14.83 1.63
N ARG A 71 29.50 -13.99 1.81
CA ARG A 71 29.42 -12.58 1.49
C ARG A 71 29.12 -12.34 0.01
N ARG A 72 29.78 -13.08 -0.89
CA ARG A 72 29.51 -13.03 -2.32
C ARG A 72 28.08 -13.45 -2.64
N GLN A 73 27.60 -14.52 -2.04
CA GLN A 73 26.23 -15.01 -2.21
C GLN A 73 25.21 -13.95 -1.79
N ALA A 74 25.36 -13.37 -0.61
CA ALA A 74 24.43 -12.37 -0.09
C ALA A 74 24.41 -11.08 -0.94
N ILE A 75 25.57 -10.63 -1.44
CA ILE A 75 25.66 -9.37 -2.19
C ILE A 75 25.34 -9.56 -3.68
N PHE A 76 25.85 -10.59 -4.32
CA PHE A 76 25.80 -10.70 -5.78
C PHE A 76 24.78 -11.74 -6.26
N ASP A 77 24.74 -12.94 -5.64
CA ASP A 77 23.92 -14.02 -6.17
C ASP A 77 22.43 -13.85 -5.78
N TRP A 78 22.17 -13.36 -4.55
CA TRP A 78 20.83 -13.10 -4.04
C TRP A 78 20.44 -11.62 -4.04
N GLY A 79 21.44 -10.77 -3.77
CA GLY A 79 21.23 -9.36 -3.59
C GLY A 79 21.06 -8.58 -4.87
N ARG A 80 21.55 -9.06 -6.02
CA ARG A 80 21.48 -8.35 -7.30
C ARG A 80 20.73 -9.13 -8.37
N ASN A 81 19.87 -8.42 -9.08
CA ASN A 81 19.21 -8.95 -10.28
C ASN A 81 19.34 -7.88 -11.40
N PRO A 82 20.30 -8.02 -12.31
CA PRO A 82 20.52 -7.03 -13.34
C PRO A 82 19.33 -6.90 -14.28
N GLY A 83 18.93 -5.68 -14.58
CA GLY A 83 17.86 -5.39 -15.52
C GLY A 83 18.27 -5.55 -16.96
N ARG A 84 17.29 -5.78 -17.82
CA ARG A 84 17.41 -5.71 -19.27
C ARG A 84 16.44 -4.65 -19.78
N TYR A 85 16.95 -3.70 -20.53
CA TYR A 85 16.16 -2.59 -21.06
C TYR A 85 16.37 -2.56 -22.57
N PRO A 86 15.53 -3.29 -23.32
CA PRO A 86 15.71 -3.42 -24.78
C PRO A 86 15.44 -2.12 -25.53
N ASP A 87 14.81 -1.15 -24.87
CA ASP A 87 14.40 0.12 -25.46
C ASP A 87 14.66 1.25 -24.46
N GLU A 88 15.34 2.30 -24.87
CA GLU A 88 15.66 3.46 -24.04
C GLU A 88 14.61 4.58 -24.12
N ARG A 89 13.54 4.38 -24.90
CA ARG A 89 12.46 5.35 -25.04
C ARG A 89 11.72 5.52 -23.71
N SER A 90 11.24 6.73 -23.47
CA SER A 90 10.36 7.02 -22.35
C SER A 90 8.97 6.40 -22.56
N VAL A 91 8.20 6.28 -21.47
CA VAL A 91 6.88 5.62 -21.49
C VAL A 91 5.91 6.30 -22.47
N GLU A 92 5.93 7.63 -22.56
CA GLU A 92 5.10 8.38 -23.51
C GLU A 92 5.52 8.16 -24.97
N GLN A 93 6.80 7.88 -25.24
CA GLN A 93 7.28 7.51 -26.58
C GLN A 93 6.92 6.06 -26.92
N LEU A 94 6.99 5.13 -25.95
CA LEU A 94 6.52 3.76 -26.13
C LEU A 94 5.02 3.75 -26.46
N PHE A 95 4.23 4.47 -25.69
CA PHE A 95 2.79 4.66 -25.90
C PHE A 95 2.49 5.25 -27.29
N ALA A 96 3.16 6.35 -27.67
CA ALA A 96 2.97 7.00 -28.97
C ALA A 96 3.28 6.05 -30.14
N SER A 97 4.32 5.23 -29.99
CA SER A 97 4.65 4.21 -31.00
C SER A 97 3.53 3.16 -31.15
N ARG A 98 2.91 2.73 -30.03
CA ARG A 98 1.77 1.82 -30.11
C ARG A 98 0.55 2.47 -30.75
N ALA A 99 0.26 3.71 -30.38
CA ALA A 99 -0.83 4.49 -30.98
C ALA A 99 -0.65 4.67 -32.51
N ALA A 100 0.59 4.81 -32.98
CA ALA A 100 0.89 4.90 -34.43
C ALA A 100 0.73 3.54 -35.13
N MET A 101 1.07 2.44 -34.48
CA MET A 101 0.99 1.08 -35.05
C MET A 101 -0.44 0.54 -35.09
N GLU A 102 -1.20 0.75 -34.02
CA GLU A 102 -2.54 0.17 -33.82
C GLU A 102 -3.53 1.25 -33.31
N PRO A 103 -3.82 2.31 -34.10
CA PRO A 103 -4.61 3.46 -33.63
C PRO A 103 -6.04 3.12 -33.22
N GLU A 104 -6.65 2.11 -33.86
CA GLU A 104 -8.02 1.72 -33.59
C GLU A 104 -8.16 0.75 -32.40
N ARG A 105 -7.05 0.25 -31.86
CA ARG A 105 -7.05 -0.64 -30.71
C ARG A 105 -7.55 0.12 -29.48
N VAL A 106 -8.40 -0.53 -28.66
CA VAL A 106 -8.91 0.05 -27.41
C VAL A 106 -7.78 0.17 -26.39
N ALA A 107 -7.49 1.39 -25.95
CA ALA A 107 -6.51 1.69 -24.90
C ALA A 107 -7.16 1.77 -23.52
N LEU A 108 -8.29 2.47 -23.40
CA LEU A 108 -8.97 2.70 -22.13
C LEU A 108 -10.43 2.29 -22.22
N LEU A 109 -10.91 1.66 -21.12
CA LEU A 109 -12.34 1.41 -20.87
C LEU A 109 -12.72 2.06 -19.54
N PHE A 110 -13.76 2.87 -19.55
CA PHE A 110 -14.28 3.55 -18.37
C PHE A 110 -15.81 3.61 -18.45
N GLU A 111 -16.48 2.89 -17.56
CA GLU A 111 -17.94 2.72 -17.62
C GLU A 111 -18.38 2.28 -19.03
N GLU A 112 -19.32 3.00 -19.67
CA GLU A 112 -19.77 2.73 -21.05
C GLU A 112 -18.93 3.43 -22.12
N ARG A 113 -17.87 4.16 -21.71
CA ARG A 113 -16.97 4.92 -22.61
C ARG A 113 -15.68 4.13 -22.86
N GLN A 114 -15.15 4.30 -24.06
CA GLN A 114 -13.82 3.79 -24.40
C GLN A 114 -13.05 4.82 -25.24
N LEU A 115 -11.74 4.73 -25.17
CA LEU A 115 -10.85 5.46 -26.08
C LEU A 115 -9.92 4.46 -26.76
N SER A 116 -9.75 4.64 -28.08
CA SER A 116 -8.69 3.95 -28.80
C SER A 116 -7.31 4.55 -28.52
N TYR A 117 -6.25 3.85 -28.87
CA TYR A 117 -4.88 4.34 -28.76
C TYR A 117 -4.69 5.64 -29.54
N GLY A 118 -5.24 5.72 -30.76
CA GLY A 118 -5.18 6.92 -31.59
C GLY A 118 -5.92 8.11 -31.00
N GLU A 119 -7.12 7.88 -30.47
CA GLU A 119 -7.92 8.94 -29.83
C GLU A 119 -7.25 9.46 -28.54
N LEU A 120 -6.77 8.54 -27.68
CA LEU A 120 -6.06 8.89 -26.47
C LEU A 120 -4.78 9.68 -26.79
N ASN A 121 -4.00 9.22 -27.78
CA ASN A 121 -2.80 9.92 -28.22
C ASN A 121 -3.10 11.32 -28.75
N ALA A 122 -4.12 11.45 -29.60
CA ALA A 122 -4.51 12.73 -30.15
C ALA A 122 -4.97 13.74 -29.06
N GLN A 123 -5.76 13.29 -28.07
CA GLN A 123 -6.18 14.12 -26.95
C GLN A 123 -4.98 14.55 -26.09
N ALA A 124 -4.11 13.60 -25.72
CA ALA A 124 -2.91 13.87 -24.94
C ALA A 124 -1.96 14.82 -25.69
N ASN A 125 -1.79 14.68 -27.00
CA ASN A 125 -0.98 15.58 -27.82
C ASN A 125 -1.51 17.02 -27.84
N ARG A 126 -2.82 17.19 -28.06
CA ARG A 126 -3.44 18.54 -28.05
C ARG A 126 -3.23 19.24 -26.72
N LEU A 127 -3.48 18.52 -25.64
CA LEU A 127 -3.25 19.06 -24.29
C LEU A 127 -1.76 19.33 -24.05
N ALA A 128 -0.86 18.44 -24.47
CA ALA A 128 0.59 18.64 -24.35
C ALA A 128 1.08 19.88 -25.08
N HIS A 129 0.62 20.15 -26.30
CA HIS A 129 0.95 21.38 -27.02
C HIS A 129 0.49 22.62 -26.24
N ARG A 130 -0.70 22.57 -25.63
CA ARG A 130 -1.18 23.67 -24.79
C ARG A 130 -0.31 23.85 -23.55
N LEU A 131 0.11 22.77 -22.92
CA LEU A 131 1.00 22.80 -21.76
C LEU A 131 2.37 23.42 -22.11
N ILE A 132 2.93 23.07 -23.27
CA ILE A 132 4.18 23.66 -23.77
C ILE A 132 4.03 25.17 -24.00
N GLU A 133 2.91 25.63 -24.56
CA GLU A 133 2.61 27.08 -24.71
C GLU A 133 2.55 27.79 -23.36
N LEU A 134 2.10 27.09 -22.32
CA LEU A 134 2.04 27.59 -20.92
C LEU A 134 3.38 27.48 -20.19
N GLY A 135 4.45 27.03 -20.86
CA GLY A 135 5.81 26.96 -20.31
C GLY A 135 6.16 25.63 -19.62
N VAL A 136 5.34 24.58 -19.78
CA VAL A 136 5.69 23.25 -19.28
C VAL A 136 6.84 22.65 -20.08
N GLY A 137 7.83 22.11 -19.38
CA GLY A 137 9.03 21.50 -19.94
C GLY A 137 9.82 20.75 -18.87
N PRO A 138 11.10 20.43 -19.12
CA PRO A 138 11.92 19.61 -18.21
C PRO A 138 11.91 20.10 -16.75
N ASP A 139 11.61 19.18 -15.83
CA ASP A 139 11.50 19.43 -14.38
C ASP A 139 10.47 20.49 -13.96
N VAL A 140 9.59 20.95 -14.87
CA VAL A 140 8.43 21.79 -14.52
C VAL A 140 7.34 20.91 -13.96
N LEU A 141 6.89 21.20 -12.72
CA LEU A 141 5.84 20.45 -12.05
C LEU A 141 4.45 20.98 -12.41
N VAL A 142 3.57 20.04 -12.75
CA VAL A 142 2.15 20.30 -13.05
C VAL A 142 1.29 19.52 -12.07
N GLY A 143 0.50 20.24 -11.26
CA GLY A 143 -0.48 19.61 -10.38
C GLY A 143 -1.66 19.05 -11.19
N ILE A 144 -2.12 17.86 -10.84
CA ILE A 144 -3.31 17.25 -11.43
C ILE A 144 -4.32 16.99 -10.32
N ALA A 145 -5.42 17.72 -10.31
CA ALA A 145 -6.51 17.59 -9.35
C ALA A 145 -7.82 17.34 -10.10
N VAL A 146 -8.07 16.09 -10.47
CA VAL A 146 -9.21 15.66 -11.27
C VAL A 146 -9.85 14.41 -10.68
N GLU A 147 -11.12 14.22 -10.95
CA GLU A 147 -11.80 12.95 -10.67
C GLU A 147 -11.24 11.81 -11.53
N ARG A 148 -11.43 10.60 -11.04
CA ARG A 148 -11.04 9.41 -11.80
C ARG A 148 -11.84 9.33 -13.10
N GLY A 149 -11.15 9.07 -14.20
CA GLY A 149 -11.77 9.01 -15.52
C GLY A 149 -10.77 9.13 -16.66
N LEU A 150 -11.30 9.30 -17.86
CA LEU A 150 -10.48 9.39 -19.07
C LEU A 150 -9.60 10.64 -19.07
N GLU A 151 -10.13 11.76 -18.59
CA GLU A 151 -9.43 13.04 -18.50
C GLU A 151 -8.20 12.99 -17.59
N MET A 152 -8.25 12.16 -16.53
CA MET A 152 -7.10 11.91 -15.67
C MET A 152 -5.93 11.29 -16.46
N ILE A 153 -6.20 10.26 -17.26
CA ILE A 153 -5.16 9.58 -18.04
C ILE A 153 -4.63 10.48 -19.16
N VAL A 154 -5.52 11.21 -19.84
CA VAL A 154 -5.13 12.22 -20.84
C VAL A 154 -4.17 13.25 -20.24
N SER A 155 -4.46 13.74 -19.02
CA SER A 155 -3.63 14.73 -18.32
C SER A 155 -2.24 14.20 -17.98
N LEU A 156 -2.16 12.98 -17.43
CA LEU A 156 -0.89 12.33 -17.08
C LEU A 156 0.01 12.18 -18.30
N LEU A 157 -0.55 11.64 -19.39
CA LEU A 157 0.19 11.48 -20.66
C LEU A 157 0.58 12.84 -21.27
N ALA A 158 -0.30 13.83 -21.22
CA ALA A 158 -0.04 15.16 -21.77
C ALA A 158 1.12 15.86 -21.05
N VAL A 159 1.18 15.77 -19.72
CA VAL A 159 2.28 16.35 -18.93
C VAL A 159 3.61 15.68 -19.30
N LEU A 160 3.64 14.34 -19.41
CA LEU A 160 4.85 13.63 -19.83
C LEU A 160 5.25 13.98 -21.27
N LYS A 161 4.30 14.05 -22.21
CA LYS A 161 4.54 14.46 -23.61
C LYS A 161 5.03 15.90 -23.74
N ALA A 162 4.58 16.79 -22.85
CA ALA A 162 5.08 18.16 -22.78
C ALA A 162 6.52 18.26 -22.21
N GLY A 163 7.06 17.16 -21.69
CA GLY A 163 8.37 17.10 -21.05
C GLY A 163 8.35 17.45 -19.56
N GLY A 164 7.19 17.77 -18.98
CA GLY A 164 6.99 18.10 -17.56
C GLY A 164 6.92 16.88 -16.65
N ALA A 165 6.71 17.12 -15.37
CA ALA A 165 6.46 16.09 -14.36
C ALA A 165 5.14 16.38 -13.65
N TYR A 166 4.35 15.35 -13.38
CA TYR A 166 3.06 15.53 -12.70
C TYR A 166 3.17 15.37 -11.18
N VAL A 167 2.30 16.09 -10.48
CA VAL A 167 2.08 15.97 -9.04
C VAL A 167 0.61 15.57 -8.86
N PRO A 168 0.32 14.33 -8.43
CA PRO A 168 -1.04 13.91 -8.14
C PRO A 168 -1.58 14.67 -6.91
N LEU A 169 -2.76 15.26 -7.05
CA LEU A 169 -3.45 15.99 -6.00
C LEU A 169 -4.88 15.45 -5.93
N ASP A 170 -5.15 14.57 -4.97
CA ASP A 170 -6.48 13.96 -4.82
C ASP A 170 -7.48 15.00 -4.33
N PRO A 171 -8.55 15.33 -5.09
CA PRO A 171 -9.54 16.31 -4.69
C PRO A 171 -10.29 15.96 -3.40
N GLU A 172 -10.24 14.70 -2.97
CA GLU A 172 -10.86 14.24 -1.73
C GLU A 172 -9.97 14.48 -0.48
N TYR A 173 -8.71 14.92 -0.67
CA TYR A 173 -7.85 15.28 0.46
C TYR A 173 -8.30 16.60 1.09
N PRO A 174 -8.05 16.79 2.41
CA PRO A 174 -8.29 18.04 3.10
C PRO A 174 -7.63 19.21 2.39
N GLN A 175 -8.30 20.38 2.39
CA GLN A 175 -7.80 21.58 1.72
C GLN A 175 -6.45 22.03 2.26
N GLU A 176 -6.22 21.90 3.57
CA GLU A 176 -4.94 22.24 4.19
C GLU A 176 -3.80 21.36 3.64
N ARG A 177 -4.03 20.05 3.53
CA ARG A 177 -3.07 19.12 2.95
C ARG A 177 -2.78 19.42 1.49
N LEU A 178 -3.82 19.68 0.68
CA LEU A 178 -3.66 20.08 -0.72
C LEU A 178 -2.88 21.40 -0.84
N GLY A 179 -3.19 22.38 0.01
CA GLY A 179 -2.47 23.66 0.08
C GLY A 179 -0.98 23.45 0.34
N TYR A 180 -0.64 22.64 1.34
CA TYR A 180 0.74 22.28 1.64
C TYR A 180 1.44 21.59 0.45
N MET A 181 0.81 20.57 -0.16
CA MET A 181 1.38 19.85 -1.30
C MET A 181 1.63 20.77 -2.50
N ILE A 182 0.72 21.70 -2.76
CA ILE A 182 0.83 22.72 -3.81
C ILE A 182 2.01 23.67 -3.53
N GLU A 183 2.11 24.18 -2.31
CA GLU A 183 3.17 25.11 -1.91
C GLU A 183 4.55 24.43 -1.90
N ASP A 184 4.65 23.27 -1.26
CA ASP A 184 5.92 22.51 -1.14
C ASP A 184 6.43 22.04 -2.51
N SER A 185 5.55 21.53 -3.37
CA SER A 185 5.93 21.17 -4.73
C SER A 185 6.29 22.40 -5.58
N GLY A 186 5.59 23.53 -5.38
CA GLY A 186 5.76 24.71 -6.19
C GLY A 186 5.37 24.45 -7.64
N ILE A 187 4.22 23.81 -7.86
CA ILE A 187 3.68 23.55 -9.20
C ILE A 187 3.53 24.86 -9.97
N ALA A 188 3.86 24.82 -11.26
CA ALA A 188 3.72 25.99 -12.15
C ALA A 188 2.30 26.14 -12.71
N LEU A 189 1.57 25.02 -12.82
CA LEU A 189 0.25 24.94 -13.43
C LEU A 189 -0.57 23.88 -12.69
N LEU A 190 -1.88 24.10 -12.57
CA LEU A 190 -2.85 23.16 -12.03
C LEU A 190 -3.83 22.74 -13.12
N LEU A 191 -3.93 21.44 -13.38
CA LEU A 191 -4.97 20.85 -14.23
C LEU A 191 -6.12 20.37 -13.33
N SER A 192 -7.35 20.79 -13.64
CA SER A 192 -8.52 20.41 -12.86
C SER A 192 -9.78 20.42 -13.73
N GLN A 193 -10.93 20.18 -13.11
CA GLN A 193 -12.24 20.29 -13.70
C GLN A 193 -12.96 21.50 -13.09
N SER A 194 -13.83 22.17 -13.84
CA SER A 194 -14.46 23.45 -13.44
C SER A 194 -15.17 23.36 -12.08
N HIS A 195 -15.86 22.27 -11.80
CA HIS A 195 -16.58 22.05 -10.54
C HIS A 195 -15.66 21.82 -9.33
N LEU A 196 -14.44 21.31 -9.56
CA LEU A 196 -13.46 21.09 -8.50
C LEU A 196 -12.68 22.35 -8.14
N LEU A 197 -12.50 23.28 -9.08
CA LEU A 197 -11.71 24.50 -8.86
C LEU A 197 -12.20 25.33 -7.67
N GLN A 198 -13.50 25.27 -7.34
CA GLN A 198 -14.06 25.98 -6.18
C GLN A 198 -13.77 25.27 -4.84
N ARG A 199 -13.47 23.97 -4.89
CA ARG A 199 -13.16 23.13 -3.73
C ARG A 199 -11.66 23.04 -3.43
N LEU A 200 -10.82 23.43 -4.39
CA LEU A 200 -9.37 23.42 -4.21
C LEU A 200 -8.90 24.66 -3.46
N PRO A 201 -7.79 24.56 -2.68
CA PRO A 201 -7.23 25.74 -2.01
C PRO A 201 -6.96 26.84 -3.02
N ALA A 202 -7.26 28.07 -2.66
CA ALA A 202 -6.98 29.22 -3.50
C ALA A 202 -5.45 29.36 -3.69
N ALA A 203 -4.95 28.72 -4.73
CA ALA A 203 -3.54 28.79 -5.11
C ALA A 203 -3.27 30.17 -5.75
N SER A 204 -3.08 31.19 -4.90
CA SER A 204 -2.85 32.57 -5.33
C SER A 204 -1.62 32.62 -6.26
N GLY A 205 -1.85 32.92 -7.54
CA GLY A 205 -0.79 33.08 -8.53
C GLY A 205 -0.46 31.84 -9.36
N ILE A 206 -1.10 30.68 -9.15
CA ILE A 206 -0.92 29.50 -9.99
C ILE A 206 -1.93 29.53 -11.12
N ALA A 207 -1.46 29.36 -12.35
CA ALA A 207 -2.34 29.24 -13.52
C ALA A 207 -3.13 27.93 -13.44
N CYS A 208 -4.46 28.00 -13.67
CA CYS A 208 -5.33 26.82 -13.67
C CYS A 208 -5.88 26.60 -15.09
N LEU A 209 -5.89 25.35 -15.53
CA LEU A 209 -6.51 24.92 -16.79
C LEU A 209 -7.65 23.96 -16.48
N ALA A 210 -8.88 24.34 -16.81
CA ALA A 210 -10.06 23.50 -16.67
C ALA A 210 -10.18 22.56 -17.88
N LEU A 211 -10.07 21.28 -17.67
CA LEU A 211 -10.02 20.25 -18.73
C LEU A 211 -11.35 20.06 -19.44
N ASP A 212 -12.46 20.25 -18.72
CA ASP A 212 -13.83 20.21 -19.23
C ASP A 212 -14.18 21.44 -20.09
N GLN A 213 -13.35 22.49 -20.10
CA GLN A 213 -13.42 23.61 -21.02
C GLN A 213 -12.61 23.34 -22.27
N ALA A 214 -13.09 22.44 -23.09
CA ALA A 214 -12.40 21.89 -24.26
C ALA A 214 -11.88 22.94 -25.25
N ARG A 215 -12.49 24.15 -25.35
CA ARG A 215 -12.09 25.26 -26.24
C ARG A 215 -10.65 25.72 -26.01
N ASP A 216 -10.11 25.51 -24.83
CA ASP A 216 -8.78 26.02 -24.46
C ASP A 216 -7.62 25.21 -25.05
N TRP A 217 -7.86 23.95 -25.44
CA TRP A 217 -6.80 23.06 -25.92
C TRP A 217 -7.17 22.15 -27.09
N GLN A 218 -8.44 21.92 -27.39
CA GLN A 218 -8.85 20.97 -28.43
C GLN A 218 -8.42 21.35 -29.85
N ASP A 219 -8.22 22.64 -30.14
CA ASP A 219 -7.79 23.14 -31.46
C ASP A 219 -6.28 23.02 -31.68
N ARG A 220 -5.52 22.47 -30.71
CA ARG A 220 -4.07 22.26 -30.83
C ARG A 220 -3.75 21.06 -31.71
N PRO A 221 -2.51 21.00 -32.27
CA PRO A 221 -2.09 19.87 -33.09
C PRO A 221 -2.26 18.51 -32.39
N ALA A 222 -2.76 17.51 -33.10
CA ALA A 222 -2.87 16.13 -32.65
C ALA A 222 -1.58 15.31 -32.87
N SER A 223 -0.57 15.88 -33.52
CA SER A 223 0.74 15.26 -33.73
C SER A 223 1.56 15.28 -32.44
N ASP A 224 2.43 14.30 -32.27
CA ASP A 224 3.31 14.23 -31.12
C ASP A 224 4.21 15.46 -31.02
N PRO A 225 4.27 16.12 -29.85
CA PRO A 225 5.19 17.24 -29.65
C PRO A 225 6.64 16.75 -29.62
N GLN A 226 7.58 17.63 -29.98
CA GLN A 226 9.00 17.32 -29.86
C GLN A 226 9.37 17.23 -28.37
N LEU A 227 9.72 16.04 -27.90
CA LEU A 227 10.17 15.82 -26.52
C LEU A 227 11.56 16.50 -26.32
N ARG A 228 11.65 17.34 -25.27
CA ARG A 228 12.89 18.03 -24.90
C ARG A 228 13.48 17.50 -23.59
N ALA A 229 12.78 16.60 -22.91
CA ALA A 229 13.21 16.07 -21.63
C ALA A 229 14.32 15.03 -21.77
N HIS A 230 15.25 15.05 -20.80
CA HIS A 230 16.30 14.05 -20.63
C HIS A 230 15.80 12.90 -19.73
N PRO A 231 16.30 11.67 -19.85
CA PRO A 231 15.93 10.55 -19.01
C PRO A 231 16.01 10.83 -17.50
N GLN A 232 16.96 11.64 -17.03
CA GLN A 232 17.14 12.03 -15.65
C GLN A 232 16.17 13.13 -15.15
N ASN A 233 15.38 13.77 -16.05
CA ASN A 233 14.33 14.69 -15.62
C ASN A 233 13.21 13.92 -14.90
N LEU A 234 12.48 14.61 -14.06
CA LEU A 234 11.35 14.04 -13.33
C LEU A 234 10.23 13.60 -14.29
N ALA A 235 9.63 12.46 -13.97
CA ALA A 235 8.35 12.02 -14.53
C ALA A 235 7.21 12.42 -13.61
N TYR A 236 7.39 12.24 -12.30
CA TYR A 236 6.40 12.61 -11.29
C TYR A 236 7.03 12.87 -9.92
N VAL A 237 6.25 13.56 -9.07
CA VAL A 237 6.51 13.70 -7.65
C VAL A 237 5.27 13.24 -6.89
N MET A 238 5.38 12.12 -6.16
CA MET A 238 4.31 11.60 -5.30
C MET A 238 4.60 11.92 -3.84
N PHE A 239 3.60 12.44 -3.13
CA PHE A 239 3.72 12.74 -1.72
C PHE A 239 3.40 11.52 -0.86
N THR A 240 4.30 11.22 0.07
CA THR A 240 4.14 10.20 1.10
C THR A 240 4.12 10.85 2.48
N SER A 241 3.59 10.16 3.49
CA SER A 241 3.65 10.63 4.87
C SER A 241 5.10 10.86 5.32
N GLY A 242 5.32 11.86 6.15
CA GLY A 242 6.64 12.28 6.59
C GLY A 242 6.87 12.16 8.09
N SER A 243 8.02 11.64 8.50
CA SER A 243 8.42 11.47 9.91
C SER A 243 8.53 12.78 10.69
N THR A 244 8.50 13.93 10.00
CA THR A 244 8.55 15.28 10.60
C THR A 244 7.18 15.90 10.76
N GLY A 245 6.09 15.14 10.65
CA GLY A 245 4.73 15.63 10.77
C GLY A 245 4.16 16.31 9.52
N ARG A 246 4.88 16.29 8.38
CA ARG A 246 4.40 16.83 7.09
C ARG A 246 4.75 15.91 5.94
N PRO A 247 3.89 15.81 4.90
CA PRO A 247 4.17 15.00 3.72
C PRO A 247 5.47 15.38 3.03
N LYS A 248 6.11 14.40 2.39
CA LYS A 248 7.34 14.57 1.62
C LYS A 248 7.15 14.08 0.19
N GLY A 249 7.56 14.87 -0.80
CA GLY A 249 7.49 14.51 -2.21
C GLY A 249 8.65 13.59 -2.62
N VAL A 250 8.34 12.45 -3.20
CA VAL A 250 9.32 11.51 -3.78
C VAL A 250 9.40 11.75 -5.29
N GLY A 251 10.58 12.14 -5.77
CA GLY A 251 10.79 12.47 -7.18
C GLY A 251 11.31 11.28 -7.98
N ILE A 252 10.53 10.80 -8.95
CA ILE A 252 10.90 9.68 -9.83
C ILE A 252 11.29 10.23 -11.21
N SER A 253 12.43 9.73 -11.73
CA SER A 253 12.92 10.10 -13.05
C SER A 253 12.17 9.39 -14.17
N ARG A 254 12.23 9.95 -15.38
CA ARG A 254 11.69 9.31 -16.59
C ARG A 254 12.39 8.00 -16.90
N GLU A 255 13.68 7.92 -16.62
CA GLU A 255 14.47 6.71 -16.78
C GLU A 255 13.99 5.60 -15.83
N SER A 256 13.82 5.91 -14.53
CA SER A 256 13.33 4.94 -13.55
C SER A 256 11.93 4.44 -13.92
N LEU A 257 11.03 5.34 -14.37
CA LEU A 257 9.69 4.98 -14.84
C LEU A 257 9.73 4.08 -16.09
N SER A 258 10.56 4.40 -17.08
CA SER A 258 10.70 3.61 -18.30
C SER A 258 11.30 2.23 -18.02
N ARG A 259 12.37 2.17 -17.24
CA ARG A 259 13.00 0.90 -16.85
C ARG A 259 12.06 0.01 -16.04
N HIS A 260 11.32 0.60 -15.10
CA HIS A 260 10.30 -0.13 -14.35
C HIS A 260 9.20 -0.70 -15.26
N THR A 261 8.75 0.09 -16.25
CA THR A 261 7.80 -0.37 -17.26
C THR A 261 8.30 -1.61 -18.01
N HIS A 262 9.57 -1.62 -18.45
CA HIS A 262 10.16 -2.78 -19.11
C HIS A 262 10.22 -4.01 -18.18
N VAL A 263 10.65 -3.82 -16.93
CA VAL A 263 10.70 -4.90 -15.93
C VAL A 263 9.30 -5.48 -15.70
N SER A 264 8.29 -4.63 -15.54
CA SER A 264 6.91 -5.06 -15.33
C SER A 264 6.36 -5.84 -16.51
N LEU A 265 6.62 -5.40 -17.73
CA LEU A 265 6.22 -6.11 -18.96
C LEU A 265 6.82 -7.51 -19.04
N GLU A 266 8.14 -7.62 -18.83
CA GLU A 266 8.86 -8.90 -18.94
C GLU A 266 8.48 -9.83 -17.78
N PHE A 267 8.54 -9.35 -16.53
CA PHE A 267 8.39 -10.18 -15.35
C PHE A 267 6.94 -10.63 -15.11
N PHE A 268 5.98 -9.74 -15.25
CA PHE A 268 4.56 -10.07 -15.10
C PHE A 268 3.96 -10.65 -16.38
N GLY A 269 4.70 -10.63 -17.50
CA GLY A 269 4.26 -11.18 -18.77
C GLY A 269 3.02 -10.45 -19.30
N ILE A 270 2.98 -9.12 -19.18
CA ILE A 270 1.89 -8.31 -19.71
C ILE A 270 2.08 -8.17 -21.23
N GLY A 271 1.06 -8.56 -21.99
CA GLY A 271 1.05 -8.52 -23.44
C GLY A 271 -0.11 -7.72 -24.02
N PRO A 272 -0.12 -7.51 -25.33
CA PRO A 272 -1.13 -6.66 -25.98
C PRO A 272 -2.58 -7.16 -25.79
N ASP A 273 -2.79 -8.46 -25.58
CA ASP A 273 -4.13 -9.02 -25.41
C ASP A 273 -4.66 -8.94 -23.97
N ASP A 274 -3.85 -8.42 -23.06
CA ASP A 274 -4.27 -8.25 -21.67
C ASP A 274 -5.22 -7.07 -21.48
N ARG A 275 -6.04 -7.20 -20.44
CA ARG A 275 -6.85 -6.13 -19.88
C ARG A 275 -6.51 -5.98 -18.42
N VAL A 276 -5.84 -4.88 -18.11
CA VAL A 276 -5.35 -4.60 -16.75
C VAL A 276 -6.32 -3.68 -16.03
N LEU A 277 -6.73 -4.07 -14.82
CA LEU A 277 -7.58 -3.23 -13.98
C LEU A 277 -6.74 -2.10 -13.35
N GLN A 278 -7.11 -0.87 -13.60
CA GLN A 278 -6.57 0.30 -12.90
C GLN A 278 -7.43 0.57 -11.66
N PHE A 279 -7.01 0.03 -10.53
CA PHE A 279 -7.74 0.04 -9.26
C PHE A 279 -7.24 1.11 -8.29
N SER A 280 -5.92 1.26 -8.14
CA SER A 280 -5.27 2.16 -7.17
C SER A 280 -5.60 3.63 -7.41
N THR A 281 -5.54 4.45 -6.36
CA THR A 281 -5.62 5.91 -6.53
C THR A 281 -4.34 6.42 -7.19
N PHE A 282 -4.41 7.50 -7.96
CA PHE A 282 -3.23 8.02 -8.66
C PHE A 282 -2.22 8.74 -7.76
N ASN A 283 -2.53 8.90 -6.47
CA ASN A 283 -1.61 9.36 -5.43
C ASN A 283 -0.76 8.23 -4.84
N PHE A 284 -1.03 6.98 -5.23
CA PHE A 284 -0.32 5.79 -4.81
C PHE A 284 0.47 5.21 -5.99
N ASP A 285 1.73 4.85 -5.78
CA ASP A 285 2.62 4.44 -6.87
C ASP A 285 2.26 3.12 -7.55
N GLY A 286 1.47 2.24 -6.90
CA GLY A 286 0.86 1.08 -7.56
C GLY A 286 0.02 1.46 -8.79
N PHE A 287 -0.52 2.67 -8.85
CA PHE A 287 -1.19 3.21 -10.03
C PHE A 287 -0.29 3.21 -11.28
N VAL A 288 0.98 3.50 -11.10
CA VAL A 288 2.00 3.58 -12.18
C VAL A 288 2.15 2.23 -12.88
N GLU A 289 2.19 1.15 -12.10
CA GLU A 289 2.32 -0.22 -12.60
C GLU A 289 1.05 -0.71 -13.31
N GLN A 290 -0.12 -0.22 -12.88
CA GLN A 290 -1.41 -0.53 -13.51
C GLN A 290 -1.65 0.25 -14.81
N LEU A 291 -0.92 1.32 -15.08
CA LEU A 291 -1.17 2.21 -16.21
C LEU A 291 -0.10 2.13 -17.32
N TYR A 292 1.16 2.41 -16.98
CA TYR A 292 2.17 2.60 -18.02
C TYR A 292 2.61 1.31 -18.72
N PRO A 293 2.86 0.19 -18.00
CA PRO A 293 3.21 -1.05 -18.68
C PRO A 293 2.17 -1.53 -19.69
N PRO A 294 0.86 -1.63 -19.35
CA PRO A 294 -0.14 -2.04 -20.33
C PRO A 294 -0.22 -1.09 -21.53
N LEU A 295 -0.19 0.23 -21.32
CA LEU A 295 -0.22 1.18 -22.44
C LEU A 295 1.03 1.13 -23.30
N ALA A 296 2.21 0.80 -22.76
CA ALA A 296 3.45 0.68 -23.50
C ALA A 296 3.48 -0.55 -24.41
N CYS A 297 2.76 -1.63 -24.09
CA CYS A 297 2.75 -2.86 -24.88
C CYS A 297 1.55 -3.03 -25.82
N GLY A 298 0.53 -2.17 -25.73
CA GLY A 298 -0.69 -2.28 -26.55
C GLY A 298 -1.86 -2.98 -25.84
N ALA A 299 -1.76 -3.26 -24.55
CA ALA A 299 -2.85 -3.79 -23.73
C ALA A 299 -3.92 -2.73 -23.43
N SER A 300 -5.09 -3.16 -23.00
CA SER A 300 -6.17 -2.26 -22.56
C SER A 300 -6.14 -2.04 -21.07
N VAL A 301 -6.47 -0.84 -20.63
CA VAL A 301 -6.63 -0.50 -19.21
C VAL A 301 -8.11 -0.28 -18.91
N VAL A 302 -8.63 -1.02 -17.93
CA VAL A 302 -9.99 -0.87 -17.42
C VAL A 302 -9.93 0.05 -16.20
N LEU A 303 -10.54 1.21 -16.27
CA LEU A 303 -10.54 2.18 -15.19
C LEU A 303 -11.72 1.88 -14.24
N ARG A 304 -11.43 1.81 -12.94
CA ARG A 304 -12.45 1.86 -11.90
C ARG A 304 -12.92 3.31 -11.71
N GLY A 305 -14.18 3.53 -11.40
CA GLY A 305 -14.71 4.83 -11.00
C GLY A 305 -14.23 5.28 -9.60
N THR A 306 -14.90 6.28 -9.04
CA THR A 306 -14.56 6.81 -7.70
C THR A 306 -14.88 5.81 -6.59
N GLU A 307 -15.94 5.03 -6.75
CA GLU A 307 -16.35 4.02 -5.77
C GLU A 307 -15.40 2.84 -5.71
N ILE A 308 -15.08 2.38 -4.51
CA ILE A 308 -14.39 1.10 -4.32
C ILE A 308 -15.43 0.00 -4.53
N TRP A 309 -15.14 -0.92 -5.44
CA TRP A 309 -16.05 -2.01 -5.76
C TRP A 309 -16.13 -3.02 -4.60
N ASP A 310 -17.32 -3.54 -4.35
CA ASP A 310 -17.49 -4.72 -3.51
C ASP A 310 -17.05 -6.00 -4.24
N SER A 311 -17.05 -7.14 -3.56
CA SER A 311 -16.58 -8.41 -4.10
C SER A 311 -17.41 -8.88 -5.30
N GLU A 312 -18.73 -8.67 -5.29
CA GLU A 312 -19.62 -9.08 -6.37
C GLU A 312 -19.48 -8.16 -7.59
N THR A 313 -19.36 -6.86 -7.36
CA THR A 313 -19.09 -5.89 -8.43
C THR A 313 -17.74 -6.17 -9.09
N LEU A 314 -16.68 -6.40 -8.30
CA LEU A 314 -15.37 -6.74 -8.87
C LEU A 314 -15.44 -8.06 -9.66
N TYR A 315 -16.11 -9.09 -9.14
CA TYR A 315 -16.28 -10.35 -9.85
C TYR A 315 -16.97 -10.12 -11.20
N ARG A 316 -18.09 -9.40 -11.20
CA ARG A 316 -18.83 -9.08 -12.42
C ARG A 316 -17.96 -8.33 -13.45
N GLU A 317 -17.26 -7.29 -13.02
CA GLU A 317 -16.38 -6.51 -13.88
C GLU A 317 -15.20 -7.35 -14.44
N ILE A 318 -14.64 -8.27 -13.62
CA ILE A 318 -13.61 -9.22 -14.09
C ILE A 318 -14.16 -10.05 -15.26
N VAL A 319 -15.34 -10.62 -15.10
CA VAL A 319 -15.94 -11.53 -16.11
C VAL A 319 -16.42 -10.76 -17.34
N GLU A 320 -17.25 -9.72 -17.16
CA GLU A 320 -17.87 -8.97 -18.24
C GLU A 320 -16.86 -8.20 -19.09
N ARG A 321 -15.89 -7.56 -18.44
CA ARG A 321 -14.83 -6.80 -19.13
C ARG A 321 -13.62 -7.65 -19.51
N ARG A 322 -13.64 -8.95 -19.17
CA ARG A 322 -12.57 -9.90 -19.46
C ARG A 322 -11.21 -9.41 -18.92
N ILE A 323 -11.18 -8.96 -17.68
CA ILE A 323 -9.97 -8.49 -17.01
C ILE A 323 -9.04 -9.70 -16.82
N THR A 324 -7.77 -9.53 -17.19
CA THR A 324 -6.75 -10.58 -17.12
C THR A 324 -5.79 -10.42 -15.95
N THR A 325 -5.56 -9.17 -15.53
CA THR A 325 -4.60 -8.83 -14.48
C THR A 325 -5.19 -7.80 -13.53
N VAL A 326 -5.04 -8.05 -12.24
CA VAL A 326 -5.52 -7.18 -11.15
C VAL A 326 -4.40 -6.98 -10.15
N ASP A 327 -4.17 -5.73 -9.74
CA ASP A 327 -3.21 -5.37 -8.69
C ASP A 327 -3.93 -4.62 -7.57
N LEU A 328 -3.84 -5.15 -6.34
CA LEU A 328 -4.63 -4.76 -5.19
C LEU A 328 -3.76 -4.53 -3.96
N THR A 329 -4.28 -3.74 -3.02
CA THR A 329 -3.71 -3.76 -1.67
C THR A 329 -3.98 -5.10 -0.99
N THR A 330 -3.05 -5.56 -0.17
CA THR A 330 -3.17 -6.84 0.55
C THR A 330 -4.45 -6.91 1.38
N ALA A 331 -4.84 -5.81 2.04
CA ALA A 331 -6.08 -5.76 2.83
C ALA A 331 -7.33 -6.00 1.99
N TYR A 332 -7.42 -5.37 0.81
CA TYR A 332 -8.55 -5.55 -0.09
C TYR A 332 -8.56 -6.96 -0.70
N TRP A 333 -7.42 -7.48 -1.15
CA TRP A 333 -7.28 -8.86 -1.61
C TRP A 333 -7.69 -9.87 -0.53
N ASN A 334 -7.29 -9.68 0.73
CA ASN A 334 -7.66 -10.54 1.85
C ASN A 334 -9.18 -10.59 2.07
N MET A 335 -9.86 -9.45 1.97
CA MET A 335 -11.32 -9.38 1.99
C MET A 335 -11.94 -10.19 0.85
N LEU A 336 -11.47 -9.95 -0.38
CA LEU A 336 -11.96 -10.66 -1.57
C LEU A 336 -11.76 -12.17 -1.49
N ALA A 337 -10.60 -12.63 -1.05
CA ALA A 337 -10.31 -14.06 -0.95
C ALA A 337 -11.31 -14.78 -0.03
N LYS A 338 -11.66 -14.15 1.11
CA LYS A 338 -12.66 -14.67 2.05
C LYS A 338 -14.08 -14.64 1.46
N ASP A 339 -14.46 -13.53 0.84
CA ASP A 339 -15.79 -13.38 0.24
C ASP A 339 -15.97 -14.36 -0.92
N PHE A 340 -14.98 -14.51 -1.79
CA PHE A 340 -15.03 -15.47 -2.90
C PHE A 340 -15.10 -16.92 -2.41
N ALA A 341 -14.35 -17.27 -1.35
CA ALA A 341 -14.43 -18.58 -0.74
C ALA A 341 -15.83 -18.87 -0.17
N ASN A 342 -16.46 -17.88 0.47
CA ASN A 342 -17.82 -18.01 1.01
C ASN A 342 -18.88 -18.19 -0.10
N GLN A 343 -18.64 -17.62 -1.28
CA GLN A 343 -19.52 -17.75 -2.44
C GLN A 343 -19.29 -19.05 -3.24
N GLY A 344 -18.23 -19.80 -2.91
CA GLY A 344 -17.86 -21.06 -3.55
C GLY A 344 -17.11 -20.88 -4.87
N VAL A 345 -16.81 -21.99 -5.53
CA VAL A 345 -16.05 -22.02 -6.78
C VAL A 345 -16.88 -21.42 -7.92
N ARG A 346 -16.32 -20.40 -8.58
CA ARG A 346 -16.94 -19.73 -9.73
C ARG A 346 -15.95 -19.63 -10.89
N ASP A 347 -16.43 -19.31 -12.08
CA ASP A 347 -15.61 -19.04 -13.25
C ASP A 347 -15.23 -17.55 -13.27
N TYR A 348 -13.94 -17.25 -13.18
CA TYR A 348 -13.39 -15.89 -13.22
C TYR A 348 -12.97 -15.46 -14.63
N GLY A 349 -13.44 -16.15 -15.66
CA GLY A 349 -13.25 -15.79 -17.06
C GLY A 349 -11.79 -15.74 -17.50
N ALA A 350 -11.32 -14.56 -17.91
CA ALA A 350 -9.97 -14.37 -18.43
C ALA A 350 -8.92 -14.05 -17.35
N LEU A 351 -9.27 -14.00 -16.07
CA LEU A 351 -8.36 -13.63 -14.99
C LEU A 351 -7.22 -14.65 -14.89
N ARG A 352 -5.99 -14.21 -15.09
CA ARG A 352 -4.80 -15.06 -15.06
C ARG A 352 -3.79 -14.69 -13.99
N GLN A 353 -3.84 -13.45 -13.47
CA GLN A 353 -2.85 -12.94 -12.53
C GLN A 353 -3.44 -11.93 -11.57
N VAL A 354 -3.07 -12.05 -10.29
CA VAL A 354 -3.40 -11.09 -9.23
C VAL A 354 -2.12 -10.75 -8.45
N HIS A 355 -1.88 -9.46 -8.25
CA HIS A 355 -0.85 -8.95 -7.36
C HIS A 355 -1.51 -8.48 -6.06
N ALA A 356 -0.88 -8.77 -4.94
CA ALA A 356 -1.27 -8.26 -3.63
C ALA A 356 -0.05 -7.67 -2.94
N GLY A 357 -0.12 -6.39 -2.58
CA GLY A 357 1.02 -5.68 -2.01
C GLY A 357 0.63 -4.56 -1.05
N GLY A 358 1.65 -3.93 -0.49
CA GLY A 358 1.48 -2.80 0.41
C GLY A 358 1.46 -3.16 1.90
N GLU A 359 1.15 -4.41 2.26
CA GLU A 359 1.15 -4.91 3.65
C GLU A 359 1.64 -6.36 3.71
N ALA A 360 1.85 -6.87 4.93
CA ALA A 360 2.15 -8.28 5.11
C ALA A 360 0.96 -9.16 4.65
N MET A 361 1.23 -10.13 3.78
CA MET A 361 0.20 -11.03 3.26
C MET A 361 -0.23 -12.03 4.34
N PRO A 362 -1.55 -12.09 4.69
CA PRO A 362 -2.05 -13.07 5.67
C PRO A 362 -1.98 -14.50 5.12
N PRO A 363 -1.27 -15.43 5.79
CA PRO A 363 -1.10 -16.80 5.29
C PRO A 363 -2.43 -17.56 5.14
N GLU A 364 -3.37 -17.33 6.06
CA GLU A 364 -4.70 -17.97 6.04
C GLU A 364 -5.53 -17.63 4.81
N SER A 365 -5.27 -16.48 4.17
CA SER A 365 -6.02 -16.05 2.99
C SER A 365 -5.65 -16.85 1.74
N LEU A 366 -4.50 -17.53 1.73
CA LEU A 366 -4.15 -18.49 0.67
C LEU A 366 -5.08 -19.70 0.68
N VAL A 367 -5.51 -20.14 1.87
CA VAL A 367 -6.49 -21.24 2.01
C VAL A 367 -7.84 -20.81 1.43
N ALA A 368 -8.26 -19.58 1.73
CA ALA A 368 -9.49 -19.02 1.17
C ALA A 368 -9.41 -18.86 -0.35
N TRP A 369 -8.25 -18.39 -0.87
CA TRP A 369 -7.99 -18.26 -2.31
C TRP A 369 -8.15 -19.59 -3.05
N LYS A 370 -7.60 -20.67 -2.49
CA LYS A 370 -7.77 -22.02 -3.02
C LYS A 370 -9.23 -22.49 -2.94
N ALA A 371 -9.90 -22.24 -1.82
CA ALA A 371 -11.30 -22.62 -1.63
C ALA A 371 -12.25 -21.92 -2.63
N ALA A 372 -11.87 -20.74 -3.13
CA ALA A 372 -12.57 -20.03 -4.19
C ALA A 372 -12.33 -20.61 -5.61
N GLY A 373 -11.47 -21.63 -5.77
CA GLY A 373 -11.11 -22.23 -7.06
C GLY A 373 -10.14 -21.42 -7.89
N LEU A 374 -9.35 -20.55 -7.23
CA LEU A 374 -8.41 -19.61 -7.87
C LEU A 374 -6.96 -20.10 -7.89
N GLU A 375 -6.70 -21.39 -7.65
CA GLU A 375 -5.37 -21.97 -7.71
C GLU A 375 -4.69 -21.90 -9.08
N HIS A 376 -5.46 -21.75 -10.15
CA HIS A 376 -4.97 -21.58 -11.51
C HIS A 376 -4.57 -20.11 -11.83
N VAL A 377 -4.97 -19.16 -11.01
CA VAL A 377 -4.62 -17.75 -11.14
C VAL A 377 -3.31 -17.48 -10.44
N ARG A 378 -2.32 -16.95 -11.16
CA ARG A 378 -1.01 -16.61 -10.61
C ARG A 378 -1.16 -15.51 -9.55
N LEU A 379 -0.96 -15.85 -8.28
CA LEU A 379 -0.99 -14.91 -7.17
C LEU A 379 0.43 -14.50 -6.80
N LEU A 380 0.71 -13.20 -6.80
CA LEU A 380 2.00 -12.62 -6.44
C LEU A 380 1.86 -11.77 -5.17
N ASN A 381 2.72 -12.04 -4.17
CA ASN A 381 2.94 -11.12 -3.06
C ASN A 381 4.03 -10.12 -3.47
N THR A 382 3.72 -8.83 -3.49
CA THR A 382 4.60 -7.76 -3.98
C THR A 382 5.00 -6.81 -2.86
N TYR A 383 6.26 -6.37 -2.88
CA TYR A 383 6.78 -5.39 -1.93
C TYR A 383 7.64 -4.35 -2.65
N GLY A 384 7.50 -3.10 -2.27
CA GLY A 384 8.37 -1.99 -2.69
C GLY A 384 7.96 -0.67 -2.03
N PRO A 385 8.91 0.19 -1.68
CA PRO A 385 8.64 1.56 -1.28
C PRO A 385 8.66 2.49 -2.50
N THR A 386 7.95 3.60 -2.43
CA THR A 386 7.86 4.62 -3.50
C THR A 386 9.24 5.15 -3.90
N GLU A 387 10.17 5.23 -2.95
CA GLU A 387 11.55 5.67 -3.16
C GLU A 387 12.40 4.71 -4.04
N ALA A 388 11.87 3.52 -4.33
CA ALA A 388 12.53 2.53 -5.21
C ALA A 388 11.67 2.16 -6.45
N THR A 389 10.77 3.04 -6.84
CA THR A 389 9.92 2.95 -8.03
C THR A 389 9.06 1.67 -8.02
N VAL A 390 8.00 1.71 -7.22
CA VAL A 390 6.91 0.72 -7.09
C VAL A 390 7.39 -0.63 -6.54
N THR A 391 7.32 -1.70 -7.31
CA THR A 391 7.61 -3.07 -6.86
C THR A 391 9.10 -3.40 -6.95
N VAL A 392 9.66 -3.94 -5.87
CA VAL A 392 11.08 -4.30 -5.75
C VAL A 392 11.29 -5.80 -5.60
N THR A 393 10.43 -6.49 -4.84
CA THR A 393 10.44 -7.95 -4.71
C THR A 393 9.08 -8.54 -4.99
N THR A 394 9.09 -9.81 -5.38
CA THR A 394 7.87 -10.60 -5.56
C THR A 394 8.08 -12.03 -5.05
N LEU A 395 6.99 -12.59 -4.52
CA LEU A 395 6.86 -14.00 -4.22
C LEU A 395 5.73 -14.57 -5.06
N ASP A 396 6.02 -15.60 -5.85
CA ASP A 396 4.98 -16.40 -6.47
C ASP A 396 4.37 -17.34 -5.42
N CYS A 397 3.08 -17.18 -5.14
CA CYS A 397 2.38 -17.92 -4.10
C CYS A 397 1.88 -19.29 -4.56
N ALA A 398 2.02 -19.65 -5.85
CA ALA A 398 1.54 -20.92 -6.38
C ALA A 398 1.98 -22.15 -5.57
N PRO A 399 3.26 -22.29 -5.14
CA PRO A 399 3.69 -23.44 -4.35
C PRO A 399 3.01 -23.59 -2.99
N TYR A 400 2.50 -22.50 -2.44
CA TYR A 400 1.78 -22.51 -1.16
C TYR A 400 0.29 -22.78 -1.37
N VAL A 401 -0.26 -22.31 -2.48
CA VAL A 401 -1.67 -22.51 -2.85
C VAL A 401 -1.92 -23.96 -3.31
N ASP A 402 -1.04 -24.53 -4.12
CA ASP A 402 -1.14 -25.94 -4.58
C ASP A 402 -0.78 -26.96 -3.50
N GLY A 403 -0.10 -26.52 -2.43
CA GLY A 403 0.32 -27.36 -1.29
C GLY A 403 1.65 -28.07 -1.49
N SER A 404 2.44 -27.73 -2.52
CA SER A 404 3.80 -28.27 -2.71
C SER A 404 4.80 -27.71 -1.70
N LYS A 405 4.51 -26.54 -1.12
CA LYS A 405 5.17 -25.97 0.06
C LYS A 405 4.17 -25.76 1.18
N ALA A 406 4.60 -25.99 2.42
CA ALA A 406 3.80 -25.63 3.60
C ALA A 406 3.66 -24.10 3.72
N ILE A 407 2.47 -23.64 4.07
CA ILE A 407 2.22 -22.22 4.33
C ILE A 407 2.95 -21.81 5.61
N PRO A 408 3.88 -20.84 5.57
CA PRO A 408 4.64 -20.43 6.74
C PRO A 408 3.79 -19.53 7.66
N ALA A 409 4.25 -19.31 8.89
CA ALA A 409 3.59 -18.41 9.84
C ALA A 409 3.55 -16.93 9.35
N THR A 410 4.53 -16.54 8.54
CA THR A 410 4.60 -15.23 7.90
C THR A 410 4.99 -15.43 6.43
N MET A 411 4.21 -14.87 5.52
CA MET A 411 4.51 -14.95 4.09
C MET A 411 5.75 -14.12 3.75
N PRO A 412 6.75 -14.70 3.07
CA PRO A 412 7.91 -13.96 2.59
C PRO A 412 7.52 -12.88 1.57
N ILE A 413 8.38 -11.87 1.43
CA ILE A 413 8.25 -10.86 0.36
C ILE A 413 8.96 -11.29 -0.94
N GLY A 414 9.59 -12.46 -0.95
CA GLY A 414 10.11 -13.12 -2.16
C GLY A 414 11.53 -12.76 -2.52
N LYS A 415 11.79 -12.57 -3.81
CA LYS A 415 13.11 -12.30 -4.39
C LYS A 415 13.11 -10.99 -5.16
N VAL A 416 14.30 -10.44 -5.32
CA VAL A 416 14.53 -9.15 -5.99
C VAL A 416 14.17 -9.22 -7.49
N LEU A 417 13.43 -8.23 -7.96
CA LEU A 417 13.09 -8.05 -9.37
C LEU A 417 14.29 -7.57 -10.20
N PRO A 418 14.29 -7.79 -11.53
CA PRO A 418 15.32 -7.27 -12.40
C PRO A 418 15.53 -5.74 -12.28
N GLY A 419 16.76 -5.28 -12.47
CA GLY A 419 17.12 -3.87 -12.38
C GLY A 419 17.28 -3.34 -10.95
N ARG A 420 17.24 -4.22 -9.94
CA ARG A 420 17.31 -3.84 -8.53
C ARG A 420 18.39 -4.60 -7.79
N ALA A 421 18.81 -4.03 -6.68
CA ALA A 421 19.65 -4.70 -5.69
C ALA A 421 19.02 -4.57 -4.31
N ILE A 422 19.13 -5.61 -3.50
CA ILE A 422 18.73 -5.61 -2.10
C ILE A 422 19.88 -6.16 -1.27
N TYR A 423 20.20 -5.47 -0.19
CA TYR A 423 21.13 -5.98 0.81
C TYR A 423 20.46 -5.94 2.18
N LEU A 424 20.72 -6.95 2.99
CA LEU A 424 20.33 -6.96 4.40
C LEU A 424 21.58 -6.63 5.19
N LEU A 425 21.60 -5.45 5.84
CA LEU A 425 22.80 -4.94 6.50
C LEU A 425 22.61 -4.89 8.01
N ASP A 426 23.67 -5.22 8.73
CA ASP A 426 23.76 -5.01 10.18
C ASP A 426 24.05 -3.52 10.53
N ASP A 427 24.13 -3.20 11.81
CA ASP A 427 24.41 -1.84 12.29
C ASP A 427 25.78 -1.28 11.86
N ALA A 428 26.71 -2.18 11.49
CA ALA A 428 28.03 -1.81 10.97
C ALA A 428 28.04 -1.67 9.43
N GLY A 429 26.89 -1.85 8.76
CA GLY A 429 26.77 -1.81 7.31
C GLY A 429 27.34 -3.04 6.60
N GLN A 430 27.56 -4.16 7.32
CA GLN A 430 27.99 -5.40 6.73
C GLN A 430 26.78 -6.29 6.40
N PRO A 431 26.89 -7.18 5.38
CA PRO A 431 25.84 -8.11 5.06
C PRO A 431 25.51 -9.03 6.23
N ALA A 432 24.23 -9.13 6.56
CA ALA A 432 23.72 -10.03 7.60
C ALA A 432 23.82 -11.49 7.15
N PRO A 433 24.15 -12.43 8.04
CA PRO A 433 24.12 -13.85 7.76
C PRO A 433 22.73 -14.36 7.41
N VAL A 434 22.66 -15.51 6.74
CA VAL A 434 21.40 -16.23 6.49
C VAL A 434 20.68 -16.51 7.81
N GLY A 435 19.41 -16.11 7.90
CA GLY A 435 18.57 -16.22 9.09
C GLY A 435 18.71 -15.07 10.09
N ALA A 436 19.78 -14.27 10.00
CA ALA A 436 19.94 -13.08 10.85
C ALA A 436 19.14 -11.89 10.28
N VAL A 437 18.64 -11.06 11.20
CA VAL A 437 17.89 -9.85 10.85
C VAL A 437 18.86 -8.72 10.52
N GLY A 438 18.61 -8.03 9.40
CA GLY A 438 19.31 -6.82 9.01
C GLY A 438 18.35 -5.76 8.48
N GLU A 439 18.81 -4.51 8.38
CA GLU A 439 18.06 -3.46 7.69
C GLU A 439 18.05 -3.77 6.18
N LEU A 440 16.86 -3.81 5.58
CA LEU A 440 16.69 -3.94 4.15
C LEU A 440 17.04 -2.62 3.47
N VAL A 441 18.08 -2.62 2.64
CA VAL A 441 18.46 -1.48 1.82
C VAL A 441 18.33 -1.84 0.35
N ILE A 442 17.91 -0.88 -0.47
CA ILE A 442 17.61 -1.09 -1.88
C ILE A 442 18.57 -0.26 -2.73
N GLY A 443 19.15 -0.86 -3.74
CA GLY A 443 20.09 -0.23 -4.67
C GLY A 443 19.73 -0.43 -6.13
N ALA A 444 20.70 -0.14 -6.99
CA ALA A 444 20.68 -0.18 -8.43
C ALA A 444 19.91 0.98 -9.09
N GLU A 445 19.38 0.75 -10.30
CA GLU A 445 19.11 1.78 -11.29
C GLU A 445 17.74 2.48 -11.14
N LEU A 446 16.83 1.88 -10.34
CA LEU A 446 15.44 2.32 -10.24
C LEU A 446 15.12 3.11 -8.97
N LEU A 447 16.13 3.63 -8.30
CA LEU A 447 15.92 4.52 -7.15
C LEU A 447 15.34 5.86 -7.58
N ALA A 448 14.52 6.44 -6.70
CA ALA A 448 14.08 7.82 -6.81
C ALA A 448 15.28 8.77 -6.93
N ARG A 449 15.08 9.90 -7.58
CA ARG A 449 16.07 11.00 -7.61
C ARG A 449 16.38 11.50 -6.20
N GLY A 450 15.37 11.46 -5.32
CA GLY A 450 15.42 11.81 -3.91
C GLY A 450 14.10 12.42 -3.45
N TYR A 451 14.11 12.98 -2.25
CA TYR A 451 13.00 13.77 -1.72
C TYR A 451 13.06 15.19 -2.30
N PHE A 452 11.95 15.62 -2.90
CA PHE A 452 11.87 16.89 -3.61
C PHE A 452 12.08 18.07 -2.66
N LYS A 453 13.00 18.98 -3.02
CA LYS A 453 13.44 20.12 -2.19
C LYS A 453 13.94 19.77 -0.77
N ARG A 454 14.22 18.49 -0.49
CA ARG A 454 14.70 18.04 0.82
C ARG A 454 16.05 17.33 0.71
N PRO A 455 17.14 18.09 0.46
CA PRO A 455 18.48 17.51 0.35
C PRO A 455 18.97 16.87 1.66
N ASP A 456 18.55 17.38 2.80
CA ASP A 456 18.80 16.86 4.15
C ASP A 456 18.26 15.42 4.30
N LEU A 457 16.99 15.22 4.02
CA LEU A 457 16.35 13.89 4.06
C LEU A 457 16.91 12.96 2.98
N THR A 458 17.20 13.51 1.79
CA THR A 458 17.77 12.73 0.70
C THR A 458 19.13 12.17 1.12
N ALA A 459 20.02 13.00 1.66
CA ALA A 459 21.35 12.55 2.12
C ALA A 459 21.26 11.54 3.29
N ALA A 460 20.26 11.67 4.16
CA ALA A 460 20.08 10.76 5.29
C ALA A 460 19.58 9.36 4.86
N ARG A 461 18.80 9.26 3.77
CA ARG A 461 18.15 8.00 3.34
C ARG A 461 18.80 7.40 2.10
N PHE A 462 19.34 8.19 1.18
CA PHE A 462 20.03 7.74 -0.02
C PHE A 462 21.55 7.87 0.19
N ILE A 463 22.15 6.78 0.64
CA ILE A 463 23.58 6.70 0.98
C ILE A 463 24.39 6.15 -0.20
N PRO A 464 25.71 6.34 -0.26
CA PRO A 464 26.57 5.68 -1.25
C PRO A 464 26.49 4.15 -1.15
N ASP A 465 26.51 3.46 -2.30
CA ASP A 465 26.56 2.00 -2.34
C ASP A 465 28.01 1.51 -2.16
N PRO A 466 28.38 0.89 -1.01
CA PRO A 466 29.74 0.39 -0.79
C PRO A 466 30.04 -0.89 -1.58
N PHE A 467 29.05 -1.47 -2.23
CA PHE A 467 29.20 -2.70 -3.04
C PHE A 467 29.23 -2.42 -4.54
N ASP A 468 29.09 -1.16 -4.95
CA ASP A 468 29.23 -0.74 -6.35
C ASP A 468 30.70 -0.57 -6.71
N GLU A 469 31.25 -1.55 -7.45
CA GLU A 469 32.65 -1.56 -7.87
C GLU A 469 32.98 -0.46 -8.90
N GLN A 470 31.97 0.07 -9.60
CA GLN A 470 32.15 1.15 -10.58
C GLN A 470 32.08 2.53 -9.94
N GLY A 471 31.51 2.62 -8.75
CA GLY A 471 31.32 3.86 -8.01
C GLY A 471 30.15 4.70 -8.54
N GLY A 472 29.58 5.50 -7.63
CA GLY A 472 28.46 6.39 -7.93
C GLY A 472 27.07 5.78 -7.68
N GLY A 473 26.97 4.49 -7.38
CA GLY A 473 25.74 3.84 -6.96
C GLY A 473 25.23 4.38 -5.62
N ARG A 474 23.92 4.26 -5.41
CA ARG A 474 23.25 4.67 -4.18
C ARG A 474 22.43 3.53 -3.60
N LEU A 475 22.29 3.53 -2.28
CA LEU A 475 21.40 2.66 -1.53
C LEU A 475 20.32 3.51 -0.85
N TYR A 476 19.08 3.07 -0.95
CA TYR A 476 17.98 3.62 -0.18
C TYR A 476 17.78 2.81 1.11
N ARG A 477 17.89 3.47 2.26
CA ARG A 477 17.63 2.91 3.58
C ARG A 477 16.12 2.90 3.84
N THR A 478 15.51 1.71 3.80
CA THR A 478 14.05 1.59 3.91
C THR A 478 13.54 1.78 5.35
N GLY A 479 14.36 1.43 6.34
CA GLY A 479 13.96 1.27 7.73
C GLY A 479 13.19 -0.04 7.97
N ASP A 480 13.00 -0.89 6.96
CA ASP A 480 12.43 -2.22 7.09
C ASP A 480 13.50 -3.22 7.55
N LEU A 481 13.11 -4.15 8.42
CA LEU A 481 13.93 -5.26 8.88
C LEU A 481 13.51 -6.54 8.16
N ALA A 482 14.50 -7.28 7.69
CA ALA A 482 14.28 -8.53 6.97
C ALA A 482 15.41 -9.53 7.25
N ARG A 483 15.20 -10.76 6.83
CA ARG A 483 16.23 -11.82 6.84
C ARG A 483 16.16 -12.65 5.55
N TYR A 484 17.29 -13.23 5.15
CA TYR A 484 17.31 -14.24 4.10
C TYR A 484 16.95 -15.61 4.66
N GLY A 485 16.02 -16.30 4.01
CA GLY A 485 15.86 -17.74 4.15
C GLY A 485 17.02 -18.51 3.52
N ALA A 486 17.09 -19.79 3.76
CA ALA A 486 18.16 -20.67 3.24
C ALA A 486 18.18 -20.75 1.69
N ASP A 487 17.08 -20.44 1.02
CA ASP A 487 16.90 -20.43 -0.43
C ASP A 487 17.02 -19.02 -1.06
N GLY A 488 17.47 -18.04 -0.26
CA GLY A 488 17.63 -16.65 -0.67
C GLY A 488 16.31 -15.88 -0.81
N VAL A 489 15.21 -16.45 -0.31
CA VAL A 489 13.93 -15.74 -0.22
C VAL A 489 13.98 -14.78 0.96
N ILE A 490 13.46 -13.57 0.76
CA ILE A 490 13.47 -12.51 1.78
C ILE A 490 12.21 -12.61 2.63
N GLU A 491 12.38 -12.67 3.93
CA GLU A 491 11.31 -12.65 4.92
C GLU A 491 11.30 -11.30 5.62
N TYR A 492 10.16 -10.62 5.60
CA TYR A 492 9.94 -9.38 6.33
C TYR A 492 9.77 -9.65 7.83
N VAL A 493 10.45 -8.89 8.67
CA VAL A 493 10.44 -9.09 10.13
C VAL A 493 9.75 -7.94 10.86
N GLY A 494 9.87 -6.71 10.34
CA GLY A 494 9.32 -5.52 10.98
C GLY A 494 9.99 -4.24 10.53
N ARG A 495 10.00 -3.22 11.40
CA ARG A 495 10.64 -1.92 11.12
C ARG A 495 11.54 -1.48 12.26
N VAL A 496 12.58 -0.70 11.91
CA VAL A 496 13.46 -0.02 12.88
C VAL A 496 12.73 1.16 13.53
N ASP A 497 11.85 1.82 12.78
CA ASP A 497 11.06 2.97 13.20
C ASP A 497 9.60 2.58 13.55
N HIS A 498 8.77 3.57 13.81
CA HIS A 498 7.38 3.37 14.20
C HIS A 498 6.39 3.55 13.05
N GLN A 499 6.89 3.69 11.82
CA GLN A 499 6.04 3.74 10.65
C GLN A 499 5.25 2.45 10.50
N VAL A 500 3.98 2.56 10.12
CA VAL A 500 3.08 1.42 9.94
C VAL A 500 2.49 1.41 8.54
N LYS A 501 2.02 0.25 8.14
CA LYS A 501 1.19 0.10 6.96
C LYS A 501 -0.20 -0.31 7.41
N VAL A 502 -1.22 0.47 7.07
CA VAL A 502 -2.62 0.22 7.43
C VAL A 502 -3.46 0.35 6.17
N ARG A 503 -4.13 -0.73 5.78
CA ARG A 503 -4.96 -0.82 4.56
C ARG A 503 -4.19 -0.47 3.27
N GLY A 504 -2.90 -0.83 3.21
CA GLY A 504 -2.00 -0.53 2.11
C GLY A 504 -1.38 0.86 2.15
N PHE A 505 -1.83 1.75 3.01
CA PHE A 505 -1.26 3.09 3.18
C PHE A 505 -0.07 3.07 4.12
N ARG A 506 1.02 3.72 3.70
CA ARG A 506 2.19 3.94 4.53
C ARG A 506 1.97 5.16 5.41
N ILE A 507 1.92 4.98 6.73
CA ILE A 507 1.55 5.99 7.70
C ILE A 507 2.69 6.24 8.68
N GLU A 508 3.12 7.49 8.77
CA GLU A 508 4.01 7.97 9.83
C GLU A 508 3.14 8.37 11.02
N LEU A 509 3.23 7.62 12.10
CA LEU A 509 2.43 7.89 13.31
C LEU A 509 2.71 9.27 13.90
N GLY A 510 3.96 9.74 13.77
CA GLY A 510 4.36 11.07 14.20
C GLY A 510 3.65 12.23 13.47
N GLU A 511 3.13 12.01 12.25
CA GLU A 511 2.32 13.02 11.54
C GLU A 511 0.97 13.23 12.23
N ILE A 512 0.36 12.13 12.70
CA ILE A 512 -0.90 12.18 13.46
C ILE A 512 -0.66 12.77 14.85
N GLU A 513 0.43 12.34 15.52
CA GLU A 513 0.82 12.85 16.85
C GLU A 513 1.09 14.35 16.84
N ALA A 514 1.76 14.85 15.79
CA ALA A 514 2.04 16.27 15.61
C ALA A 514 0.73 17.07 15.45
N CYS A 515 -0.18 16.62 14.60
CA CYS A 515 -1.48 17.24 14.39
C CYS A 515 -2.31 17.28 15.68
N LEU A 516 -2.36 16.18 16.44
CA LEU A 516 -3.04 16.14 17.75
C LEU A 516 -2.40 17.08 18.77
N GLY A 517 -1.06 17.23 18.72
CA GLY A 517 -0.30 18.12 19.60
C GLY A 517 -0.53 19.62 19.36
N GLU A 518 -1.09 20.01 18.22
CA GLU A 518 -1.47 21.39 17.91
C GLU A 518 -2.70 21.83 18.71
N HIS A 519 -3.51 20.88 19.19
CA HIS A 519 -4.70 21.20 19.96
C HIS A 519 -4.36 21.64 21.39
N PRO A 520 -4.86 22.79 21.89
CA PRO A 520 -4.47 23.36 23.18
C PRO A 520 -4.86 22.48 24.39
N ALA A 521 -5.82 21.57 24.24
CA ALA A 521 -6.19 20.65 25.31
C ALA A 521 -5.29 19.41 25.38
N VAL A 522 -4.39 19.17 24.44
CA VAL A 522 -3.50 17.99 24.37
C VAL A 522 -2.11 18.38 24.88
N ARG A 523 -1.60 17.65 25.88
CA ARG A 523 -0.23 17.77 26.39
C ARG A 523 0.72 16.83 25.68
N GLU A 524 0.30 15.57 25.52
CA GLU A 524 1.07 14.52 24.87
C GLU A 524 0.13 13.64 24.05
N ALA A 525 0.57 13.23 22.88
CA ALA A 525 -0.13 12.28 22.02
C ALA A 525 0.82 11.14 21.63
N LEU A 526 0.31 9.92 21.65
CA LEU A 526 0.98 8.73 21.16
C LEU A 526 0.02 7.95 20.30
N VAL A 527 0.41 7.61 19.08
CA VAL A 527 -0.38 6.79 18.16
C VAL A 527 0.29 5.44 17.94
N ILE A 528 -0.48 4.38 17.93
CA ILE A 528 0.00 3.04 17.57
C ILE A 528 -0.98 2.36 16.63
N ALA A 529 -0.47 1.40 15.85
CA ALA A 529 -1.31 0.45 15.15
C ALA A 529 -1.55 -0.77 16.05
N VAL A 530 -2.80 -1.19 16.16
CA VAL A 530 -3.22 -2.35 16.95
C VAL A 530 -3.96 -3.31 16.04
N GLU A 531 -3.64 -4.60 16.13
CA GLU A 531 -4.40 -5.63 15.43
C GLU A 531 -5.80 -5.74 16.05
N GLY A 532 -6.80 -5.38 15.27
CA GLY A 532 -8.20 -5.51 15.61
C GLY A 532 -8.84 -6.71 14.94
N ALA A 533 -10.10 -6.94 15.24
CA ALA A 533 -10.87 -8.03 14.66
C ALA A 533 -10.99 -7.93 13.13
N ALA A 534 -10.88 -6.73 12.60
CA ALA A 534 -11.03 -6.39 11.17
C ALA A 534 -9.70 -6.02 10.48
N GLY A 535 -8.55 -6.29 11.12
CA GLY A 535 -7.22 -5.92 10.65
C GLY A 535 -6.61 -4.79 11.48
N ALA A 536 -5.45 -4.30 11.03
CA ALA A 536 -4.72 -3.23 11.72
C ALA A 536 -5.53 -1.91 11.73
N GLN A 537 -5.60 -1.27 12.90
CA GLN A 537 -6.28 0.00 13.11
C GLN A 537 -5.43 0.94 13.96
N LEU A 538 -5.57 2.25 13.73
CA LEU A 538 -4.87 3.28 14.48
C LEU A 538 -5.61 3.59 15.78
N VAL A 539 -4.85 3.71 16.87
CA VAL A 539 -5.32 4.09 18.19
C VAL A 539 -4.45 5.22 18.73
N ALA A 540 -5.07 6.33 19.12
CA ALA A 540 -4.38 7.45 19.74
C ALA A 540 -4.59 7.44 21.26
N TYR A 541 -3.51 7.57 22.02
CA TYR A 541 -3.47 7.76 23.46
C TYR A 541 -3.09 9.19 23.76
N LEU A 542 -3.93 9.89 24.50
CA LEU A 542 -3.88 11.33 24.71
C LEU A 542 -3.72 11.65 26.19
N VAL A 543 -2.77 12.47 26.50
CA VAL A 543 -2.64 13.06 27.86
C VAL A 543 -3.12 14.50 27.77
N PRO A 544 -4.25 14.84 28.39
CA PRO A 544 -4.76 16.20 28.33
C PRO A 544 -3.93 17.19 29.15
N GLN A 545 -3.96 18.47 28.79
CA GLN A 545 -3.30 19.56 29.52
C GLN A 545 -3.84 19.70 30.96
N ALA A 546 -5.15 19.58 31.13
CA ALA A 546 -5.77 19.57 32.44
C ALA A 546 -5.96 18.12 32.89
N GLU A 547 -5.32 17.72 34.02
CA GLU A 547 -5.42 16.36 34.58
C GLU A 547 -6.88 15.95 34.85
N ALA A 548 -7.73 16.92 35.20
CA ALA A 548 -9.16 16.70 35.40
C ALA A 548 -9.90 16.18 34.16
N LEU A 549 -9.37 16.40 32.94
CA LEU A 549 -9.98 15.90 31.71
C LEU A 549 -9.78 14.39 31.51
N ALA A 550 -8.70 13.82 32.00
CA ALA A 550 -8.46 12.37 31.92
C ALA A 550 -9.45 11.57 32.77
N SER A 551 -9.90 12.16 33.88
CA SER A 551 -10.90 11.59 34.82
C SER A 551 -12.29 12.23 34.70
N ALA A 552 -12.53 13.03 33.64
CA ALA A 552 -13.80 13.71 33.38
C ALA A 552 -14.92 12.71 33.04
N THR A 553 -16.16 13.19 33.10
CA THR A 553 -17.32 12.40 32.66
C THR A 553 -17.19 12.00 31.18
N LEU A 554 -17.82 10.89 30.82
CA LEU A 554 -17.82 10.39 29.45
C LEU A 554 -18.30 11.43 28.44
N GLU A 555 -19.28 12.29 28.82
CA GLU A 555 -19.79 13.37 27.95
C GLU A 555 -18.72 14.43 27.63
N VAL A 556 -17.93 14.85 28.63
CA VAL A 556 -16.84 15.83 28.41
C VAL A 556 -15.73 15.23 27.56
N GLN A 557 -15.40 13.99 27.80
CA GLN A 557 -14.42 13.27 26.97
C GLN A 557 -14.93 13.06 25.53
N ALA A 558 -16.23 12.79 25.34
CA ALA A 558 -16.84 12.65 24.02
C ALA A 558 -16.79 13.96 23.24
N ALA A 559 -17.10 15.10 23.88
CA ALA A 559 -16.99 16.42 23.26
C ALA A 559 -15.56 16.69 22.74
N LEU A 560 -14.55 16.46 23.60
CA LEU A 560 -13.14 16.63 23.21
C LEU A 560 -12.70 15.66 22.10
N ARG A 561 -13.17 14.38 22.13
CA ARG A 561 -12.91 13.44 21.04
C ARG A 561 -13.44 13.95 19.69
N ASN A 562 -14.64 14.52 19.70
CA ASN A 562 -15.26 15.05 18.48
C ASN A 562 -14.48 16.26 17.94
N GLU A 563 -14.03 17.17 18.82
CA GLU A 563 -13.16 18.29 18.43
C GLU A 563 -11.84 17.81 17.82
N LEU A 564 -11.19 16.83 18.46
CA LEU A 564 -9.93 16.27 17.97
C LEU A 564 -10.11 15.50 16.66
N LYS A 565 -11.20 14.74 16.49
CA LYS A 565 -11.52 14.08 15.22
C LYS A 565 -11.79 15.07 14.11
N ALA A 566 -12.47 16.20 14.40
CA ALA A 566 -12.67 17.27 13.44
C ALA A 566 -11.32 17.87 13.00
N LEU A 567 -10.44 18.23 13.94
CA LEU A 567 -9.10 18.71 13.66
C LEU A 567 -8.31 17.75 12.75
N LEU A 568 -8.34 16.45 13.07
CA LEU A 568 -7.65 15.43 12.26
C LEU A 568 -8.24 15.36 10.84
N ARG A 569 -9.56 15.38 10.67
CA ARG A 569 -10.21 15.35 9.36
C ARG A 569 -9.98 16.59 8.53
N ASP A 570 -9.78 17.75 9.17
CA ASP A 570 -9.47 19.00 8.48
C ASP A 570 -8.03 19.01 7.93
N SER A 571 -7.10 18.25 8.56
CA SER A 571 -5.67 18.28 8.25
C SER A 571 -5.15 17.00 7.58
N LEU A 572 -5.74 15.82 7.89
CA LEU A 572 -5.24 14.51 7.45
C LEU A 572 -6.27 13.73 6.63
N PRO A 573 -5.82 12.90 5.68
CA PRO A 573 -6.70 11.96 4.98
C PRO A 573 -7.40 10.99 5.95
N GLU A 574 -8.59 10.54 5.60
CA GLU A 574 -9.43 9.69 6.46
C GLU A 574 -8.72 8.41 6.92
N TYR A 575 -7.83 7.82 6.09
CA TYR A 575 -7.07 6.62 6.45
C TYR A 575 -6.03 6.86 7.56
N MET A 576 -5.68 8.12 7.87
CA MET A 576 -4.78 8.52 8.97
C MET A 576 -5.54 8.89 10.24
N VAL A 577 -6.86 8.99 10.21
CA VAL A 577 -7.65 9.31 11.40
C VAL A 577 -7.76 8.07 12.30
N PRO A 578 -7.29 8.13 13.58
CA PRO A 578 -7.40 7.00 14.48
C PRO A 578 -8.85 6.61 14.77
N ALA A 579 -9.13 5.31 14.74
CA ALA A 579 -10.44 4.76 15.09
C ALA A 579 -10.81 5.10 16.55
N HIS A 580 -9.83 5.01 17.45
CA HIS A 580 -10.02 5.24 18.87
C HIS A 580 -9.09 6.33 19.40
N LEU A 581 -9.65 7.25 20.21
CA LEU A 581 -8.93 8.25 20.98
C LEU A 581 -9.17 7.98 22.47
N LEU A 582 -8.12 7.57 23.18
CA LEU A 582 -8.17 7.19 24.60
C LEU A 582 -7.44 8.23 25.44
N PHE A 583 -8.08 8.70 26.52
CA PHE A 583 -7.47 9.66 27.44
C PHE A 583 -6.79 8.93 28.59
N LEU A 584 -5.55 9.31 28.88
CA LEU A 584 -4.74 8.81 29.98
C LEU A 584 -4.30 9.96 30.88
N GLU A 585 -4.13 9.70 32.18
CA GLU A 585 -3.50 10.67 33.10
C GLU A 585 -2.02 10.89 32.75
N ARG A 586 -1.34 9.82 32.29
CA ARG A 586 0.05 9.82 31.83
C ARG A 586 0.31 8.63 30.92
N LEU A 587 1.28 8.76 30.04
CA LEU A 587 1.80 7.61 29.27
C LEU A 587 2.57 6.67 30.20
N PRO A 588 2.38 5.35 30.12
CA PRO A 588 3.16 4.39 30.89
C PRO A 588 4.62 4.41 30.43
N LEU A 589 5.55 4.41 31.39
CA LEU A 589 6.97 4.40 31.11
C LEU A 589 7.62 3.11 31.60
N SER A 590 8.55 2.59 30.81
CA SER A 590 9.46 1.51 31.21
C SER A 590 10.45 1.98 32.30
N PRO A 591 11.15 1.06 33.02
CA PRO A 591 12.16 1.44 34.00
C PRO A 591 13.26 2.37 33.46
N ASN A 592 13.50 2.37 32.16
CA ASN A 592 14.48 3.22 31.48
C ASN A 592 13.91 4.59 31.03
N GLY A 593 12.69 4.95 31.43
CA GLY A 593 12.04 6.21 31.08
C GLY A 593 11.50 6.32 29.66
N LYS A 594 11.48 5.23 28.90
CA LYS A 594 10.85 5.17 27.56
C LYS A 594 9.38 4.74 27.69
N VAL A 595 8.53 5.19 26.77
CA VAL A 595 7.13 4.77 26.73
C VAL A 595 7.03 3.24 26.63
N ASP A 596 6.29 2.64 27.57
CA ASP A 596 5.98 1.20 27.58
C ASP A 596 4.68 0.95 26.79
N ARG A 597 4.83 0.68 25.49
CA ARG A 597 3.68 0.43 24.61
C ARG A 597 2.90 -0.83 24.96
N LYS A 598 3.52 -1.80 25.64
CA LYS A 598 2.84 -3.04 26.07
C LYS A 598 1.92 -2.81 27.29
N ALA A 599 2.21 -1.77 28.05
CA ALA A 599 1.39 -1.39 29.21
C ALA A 599 0.24 -0.44 28.85
N LEU A 600 0.10 -0.06 27.56
CA LEU A 600 -1.04 0.74 27.11
C LEU A 600 -2.35 -0.08 27.21
N PRO A 601 -3.46 0.52 27.66
CA PRO A 601 -4.73 -0.17 27.70
C PRO A 601 -5.22 -0.52 26.30
N ALA A 602 -5.79 -1.70 26.15
CA ALA A 602 -6.44 -2.08 24.90
C ALA A 602 -7.62 -1.14 24.60
N PRO A 603 -7.90 -0.80 23.35
CA PRO A 603 -9.11 -0.09 22.99
C PRO A 603 -10.32 -0.98 23.30
N ASP A 604 -11.12 -0.58 24.28
CA ASP A 604 -12.37 -1.26 24.60
C ASP A 604 -13.51 -0.53 23.90
N ALA A 605 -13.98 -1.11 22.80
CA ALA A 605 -15.11 -0.57 22.04
C ALA A 605 -16.40 -0.45 22.89
N SER A 606 -16.49 -1.23 23.98
CA SER A 606 -17.65 -1.17 24.89
C SER A 606 -17.68 0.13 25.71
N LEU A 607 -16.53 0.76 25.95
CA LEU A 607 -16.43 2.05 26.66
C LEU A 607 -16.82 3.24 25.77
N LEU A 608 -16.88 3.04 24.45
CA LEU A 608 -17.27 4.07 23.47
C LEU A 608 -18.75 3.98 23.14
N GLN A 609 -19.45 2.92 23.55
CA GLN A 609 -20.87 2.80 23.36
C GLN A 609 -21.58 3.80 24.28
N GLU A 610 -22.30 4.75 23.70
CA GLU A 610 -23.25 5.59 24.41
C GLU A 610 -24.33 4.72 25.07
N ALA A 611 -25.25 5.30 25.86
CA ALA A 611 -26.29 4.52 26.50
C ALA A 611 -27.00 3.61 25.48
N TYR A 612 -26.77 2.30 25.59
CA TYR A 612 -27.25 1.30 24.65
C TYR A 612 -28.75 1.41 24.38
N VAL A 613 -29.13 1.80 23.20
CA VAL A 613 -30.52 1.80 22.72
C VAL A 613 -30.71 0.59 21.82
N ALA A 614 -31.48 -0.39 22.29
CA ALA A 614 -31.69 -1.64 21.57
C ALA A 614 -32.41 -1.41 20.24
N PRO A 615 -32.05 -2.11 19.14
CA PRO A 615 -32.82 -2.19 17.92
C PRO A 615 -34.24 -2.69 18.19
N ARG A 616 -35.26 -2.13 17.51
CA ARG A 616 -36.67 -2.38 17.79
C ARG A 616 -37.42 -2.99 16.62
N SER A 617 -37.17 -2.49 15.41
CA SER A 617 -37.78 -3.04 14.19
C SER A 617 -37.04 -4.28 13.71
N GLU A 618 -37.69 -5.11 12.90
CA GLU A 618 -37.06 -6.28 12.31
C GLU A 618 -35.85 -5.92 11.46
N LEU A 619 -35.95 -4.84 10.67
CA LEU A 619 -34.86 -4.33 9.87
C LEU A 619 -33.69 -3.79 10.72
N GLU A 620 -33.99 -3.05 11.80
CA GLU A 620 -32.97 -2.61 12.75
C GLU A 620 -32.21 -3.81 13.37
N CYS A 621 -32.92 -4.87 13.75
CA CYS A 621 -32.30 -6.07 14.30
C CYS A 621 -31.43 -6.80 13.29
N GLN A 622 -31.89 -6.93 12.05
CA GLN A 622 -31.13 -7.59 10.96
C GLN A 622 -29.86 -6.80 10.62
N VAL A 623 -29.97 -5.49 10.46
CA VAL A 623 -28.79 -4.65 10.16
C VAL A 623 -27.83 -4.60 11.35
N ALA A 624 -28.35 -4.54 12.59
CA ALA A 624 -27.51 -4.61 13.79
C ALA A 624 -26.73 -5.94 13.86
N ALA A 625 -27.36 -7.06 13.52
CA ALA A 625 -26.71 -8.36 13.47
C ALA A 625 -25.57 -8.39 12.43
N ILE A 626 -25.79 -7.83 11.23
CA ILE A 626 -24.74 -7.69 10.22
C ILE A 626 -23.58 -6.85 10.74
N TRP A 627 -23.86 -5.70 11.40
CA TRP A 627 -22.82 -4.86 11.99
C TRP A 627 -22.04 -5.60 13.10
N GLN A 628 -22.74 -6.33 13.98
CA GLN A 628 -22.11 -7.12 15.02
C GLN A 628 -21.12 -8.14 14.48
N GLU A 629 -21.52 -8.86 13.43
CA GLU A 629 -20.66 -9.87 12.81
C GLU A 629 -19.47 -9.25 12.07
N VAL A 630 -19.69 -8.18 11.30
CA VAL A 630 -18.65 -7.50 10.53
C VAL A 630 -17.66 -6.80 11.46
N LEU A 631 -18.13 -6.13 12.51
CA LEU A 631 -17.31 -5.44 13.50
C LEU A 631 -16.80 -6.36 14.62
N LYS A 632 -17.29 -7.62 14.67
CA LYS A 632 -17.03 -8.62 15.71
C LYS A 632 -17.33 -8.11 17.13
N LEU A 633 -18.47 -7.45 17.28
CA LEU A 633 -18.98 -6.91 18.53
C LEU A 633 -20.09 -7.78 19.09
N GLN A 634 -20.20 -7.79 20.42
CA GLN A 634 -21.28 -8.56 21.09
C GLN A 634 -22.66 -7.92 20.93
N ARG A 635 -22.72 -6.60 20.78
CA ARG A 635 -23.95 -5.83 20.60
C ARG A 635 -23.69 -4.54 19.84
N VAL A 636 -24.71 -4.06 19.14
CA VAL A 636 -24.73 -2.75 18.46
C VAL A 636 -26.09 -2.10 18.74
N GLY A 637 -26.11 -0.85 19.19
CA GLY A 637 -27.30 -0.05 19.48
C GLY A 637 -27.64 0.94 18.38
N LEU A 638 -28.83 1.54 18.45
CA LEU A 638 -29.31 2.50 17.42
C LEU A 638 -28.45 3.78 17.32
N ASP A 639 -27.90 4.24 18.45
CA ASP A 639 -27.09 5.46 18.51
C ASP A 639 -25.61 5.18 18.24
N ASP A 640 -25.22 3.90 18.11
CA ASP A 640 -23.84 3.52 17.85
C ASP A 640 -23.40 3.94 16.45
N HIS A 641 -22.25 4.60 16.37
CA HIS A 641 -21.67 5.12 15.15
C HIS A 641 -20.70 4.10 14.56
N PHE A 642 -20.95 3.66 13.32
CA PHE A 642 -20.19 2.59 12.63
C PHE A 642 -18.67 2.77 12.69
N PHE A 643 -18.19 3.97 12.34
CA PHE A 643 -16.75 4.25 12.29
C PHE A 643 -16.13 4.38 13.69
N GLU A 644 -16.90 4.76 14.69
CA GLU A 644 -16.43 4.83 16.09
C GLU A 644 -16.30 3.45 16.74
N LEU A 645 -17.12 2.51 16.28
CA LEU A 645 -17.02 1.11 16.66
C LEU A 645 -15.86 0.36 15.99
N GLY A 646 -15.00 1.06 15.24
CA GLY A 646 -13.87 0.49 14.52
C GLY A 646 -14.18 0.15 13.06
N GLY A 647 -15.35 0.54 12.55
CA GLY A 647 -15.70 0.45 11.14
C GLY A 647 -14.78 1.32 10.28
N HIS A 648 -14.58 0.91 9.04
CA HIS A 648 -13.81 1.65 8.02
C HIS A 648 -14.34 1.34 6.62
N SER A 649 -13.80 2.00 5.60
CA SER A 649 -14.32 1.91 4.23
C SER A 649 -14.49 0.48 3.70
N LEU A 650 -13.51 -0.41 3.95
CA LEU A 650 -13.61 -1.82 3.51
C LEU A 650 -14.71 -2.58 4.26
N LEU A 651 -14.87 -2.32 5.58
CA LEU A 651 -15.96 -2.93 6.36
C LEU A 651 -17.32 -2.33 5.98
N ALA A 652 -17.38 -1.05 5.63
CA ALA A 652 -18.60 -0.43 5.12
C ALA A 652 -19.06 -1.11 3.83
N ILE A 653 -18.13 -1.40 2.93
CA ILE A 653 -18.41 -2.16 1.70
C ILE A 653 -18.95 -3.55 2.04
N ASN A 654 -18.30 -4.25 2.98
CA ASN A 654 -18.75 -5.59 3.42
C ASN A 654 -20.16 -5.56 4.02
N VAL A 655 -20.46 -4.57 4.90
CA VAL A 655 -21.81 -4.37 5.45
C VAL A 655 -22.83 -4.17 4.33
N ILE A 656 -22.54 -3.30 3.37
CA ILE A 656 -23.44 -3.01 2.25
C ILE A 656 -23.66 -4.26 1.38
N SER A 657 -22.57 -4.99 1.04
CA SER A 657 -22.68 -6.26 0.30
C SER A 657 -23.57 -7.27 1.00
N ARG A 658 -23.41 -7.41 2.33
CA ARG A 658 -24.23 -8.33 3.10
C ARG A 658 -25.70 -7.92 3.16
N ILE A 659 -25.96 -6.63 3.35
CA ILE A 659 -27.32 -6.10 3.30
C ILE A 659 -27.97 -6.35 1.92
N GLN A 660 -27.21 -6.19 0.84
CA GLN A 660 -27.70 -6.49 -0.51
C GLN A 660 -28.02 -7.98 -0.69
N LEU A 661 -27.14 -8.85 -0.18
CA LEU A 661 -27.30 -10.32 -0.31
C LEU A 661 -28.42 -10.86 0.58
N GLU A 662 -28.49 -10.43 1.85
CA GLU A 662 -29.37 -10.99 2.86
C GLU A 662 -30.77 -10.34 2.84
N LEU A 663 -30.83 -9.03 2.52
CA LEU A 663 -32.07 -8.26 2.54
C LEU A 663 -32.58 -7.85 1.15
N GLY A 664 -31.81 -8.15 0.07
CA GLY A 664 -32.21 -7.85 -1.30
C GLY A 664 -32.24 -6.36 -1.65
N MET A 665 -31.63 -5.49 -0.81
CA MET A 665 -31.66 -4.03 -0.97
C MET A 665 -30.49 -3.55 -1.83
N LYS A 666 -30.73 -2.78 -2.89
CA LYS A 666 -29.64 -2.14 -3.67
C LYS A 666 -29.20 -0.84 -2.99
N LEU A 667 -27.99 -0.85 -2.46
CA LEU A 667 -27.40 0.25 -1.68
C LEU A 667 -26.02 0.59 -2.21
N THR A 668 -25.56 1.81 -1.92
CA THR A 668 -24.19 2.23 -2.14
C THR A 668 -23.49 2.46 -0.82
N PRO A 669 -22.16 2.23 -0.71
CA PRO A 669 -21.39 2.48 0.52
C PRO A 669 -21.51 3.92 1.03
N GLN A 670 -21.73 4.90 0.14
CA GLN A 670 -21.92 6.32 0.49
C GLN A 670 -23.04 6.54 1.49
N LEU A 671 -24.07 5.69 1.48
CA LEU A 671 -25.18 5.81 2.42
C LEU A 671 -24.73 5.65 3.87
N LEU A 672 -23.78 4.73 4.13
CA LEU A 672 -23.22 4.51 5.46
C LEU A 672 -22.30 5.66 5.90
N PHE A 673 -21.61 6.31 4.96
CA PHE A 673 -20.83 7.51 5.26
C PHE A 673 -21.70 8.72 5.58
N GLN A 674 -22.84 8.85 4.90
CA GLN A 674 -23.80 9.94 5.15
C GLN A 674 -24.62 9.76 6.43
N PHE A 675 -24.92 8.51 6.77
CA PHE A 675 -25.73 8.13 7.93
C PHE A 675 -25.03 7.09 8.79
N PRO A 676 -23.97 7.49 9.50
CA PRO A 676 -23.07 6.53 10.13
C PRO A 676 -23.57 5.90 11.44
N THR A 677 -24.69 6.36 12.01
CA THR A 677 -25.32 5.68 13.17
C THR A 677 -26.35 4.67 12.70
N LEU A 678 -26.46 3.53 13.42
CA LEU A 678 -27.36 2.45 13.03
C LEU A 678 -28.80 2.94 12.80
N GLY A 679 -29.35 3.73 13.71
CA GLY A 679 -30.72 4.23 13.61
C GLY A 679 -30.96 5.15 12.43
N LEU A 680 -30.02 6.08 12.15
CA LEU A 680 -30.11 6.97 10.99
C LEU A 680 -29.94 6.18 9.69
N PHE A 681 -29.02 5.22 9.66
CA PHE A 681 -28.81 4.38 8.51
C PHE A 681 -30.07 3.58 8.16
N VAL A 682 -30.64 2.85 9.13
CA VAL A 682 -31.86 2.05 8.91
C VAL A 682 -33.05 2.93 8.53
N SER A 683 -33.25 4.08 9.19
CA SER A 683 -34.32 5.03 8.83
C SER A 683 -34.24 5.52 7.40
N ASN A 684 -33.03 5.60 6.83
CA ASN A 684 -32.84 5.94 5.42
C ASN A 684 -32.99 4.74 4.49
N LEU A 685 -32.68 3.52 4.95
CA LEU A 685 -33.03 2.27 4.22
C LEU A 685 -34.54 2.15 4.03
N GLU A 686 -35.33 2.39 5.08
CA GLU A 686 -36.80 2.34 5.01
C GLU A 686 -37.36 3.36 4.02
N LYS A 687 -36.78 4.55 3.94
CA LYS A 687 -37.17 5.59 2.96
C LYS A 687 -36.77 5.24 1.52
N ALA A 688 -35.61 4.60 1.34
CA ALA A 688 -35.12 4.14 0.04
C ALA A 688 -35.83 2.86 -0.41
N GLY A 689 -36.21 1.97 0.51
CA GLY A 689 -36.90 0.69 0.28
C GLY A 689 -38.36 0.84 -0.19
N GLY A 690 -38.92 2.06 -0.19
CA GLY A 690 -40.20 2.35 -0.85
C GLY A 690 -40.21 2.13 -2.38
N GLN A 691 -39.05 1.79 -2.97
CA GLN A 691 -38.89 1.32 -4.36
C GLN A 691 -38.38 -0.12 -4.44
N VAL A 692 -38.92 -1.01 -3.63
CA VAL A 692 -38.66 -2.45 -3.78
C VAL A 692 -39.26 -2.90 -5.12
N ASP A 693 -38.42 -3.41 -5.99
CA ASP A 693 -38.85 -4.07 -7.24
C ASP A 693 -39.58 -5.39 -6.89
N THR A 694 -40.85 -5.26 -6.60
CA THR A 694 -41.79 -6.39 -6.33
C THR A 694 -41.90 -7.36 -7.51
N SER A 695 -41.27 -7.09 -8.64
CA SER A 695 -41.34 -7.92 -9.84
C SER A 695 -40.68 -9.30 -9.67
N LYS A 696 -39.69 -9.42 -8.78
CA LYS A 696 -39.04 -10.70 -8.48
C LYS A 696 -39.82 -11.54 -7.45
N LEU A 697 -40.41 -10.89 -6.44
CA LEU A 697 -41.30 -11.58 -5.50
C LEU A 697 -42.53 -12.12 -6.23
N ASN A 698 -43.18 -11.30 -7.06
CA ASN A 698 -44.34 -11.73 -7.87
C ASN A 698 -43.97 -12.83 -8.88
N LYS A 699 -42.74 -12.89 -9.40
CA LYS A 699 -42.27 -14.01 -10.23
C LYS A 699 -41.99 -15.28 -9.43
N LEU A 700 -41.54 -15.15 -8.19
CA LEU A 700 -41.31 -16.31 -7.32
C LEU A 700 -42.64 -16.88 -6.80
N GLU A 701 -43.56 -16.00 -6.42
CA GLU A 701 -44.94 -16.41 -6.06
C GLU A 701 -45.65 -17.08 -7.24
N ALA A 702 -45.57 -16.53 -8.46
CA ALA A 702 -46.11 -17.15 -9.64
C ALA A 702 -45.51 -18.53 -9.97
N LEU A 703 -44.17 -18.69 -9.71
CA LEU A 703 -43.50 -20.00 -9.88
C LEU A 703 -43.87 -21.00 -8.77
N LEU A 704 -44.13 -20.54 -7.56
CA LEU A 704 -44.60 -21.37 -6.45
C LEU A 704 -46.06 -21.83 -6.69
N ASP A 705 -46.92 -20.92 -7.16
CA ASP A 705 -48.29 -21.27 -7.53
C ASP A 705 -48.32 -22.25 -8.71
N GLU A 706 -47.46 -22.12 -9.72
CA GLU A 706 -47.32 -23.13 -10.80
C GLU A 706 -46.75 -24.47 -10.31
N MET A 707 -46.04 -24.54 -9.21
CA MET A 707 -45.53 -25.79 -8.62
C MET A 707 -46.51 -26.45 -7.67
N GLU A 708 -47.54 -25.75 -7.16
CA GLU A 708 -48.61 -26.33 -6.36
C GLU A 708 -49.77 -26.88 -7.22
N GLU A 709 -49.84 -26.55 -8.52
CA GLU A 709 -50.85 -27.06 -9.46
C GLU A 709 -50.40 -28.33 -10.26
N VAL A 710 -49.17 -28.88 -9.97
CA VAL A 710 -48.69 -30.14 -10.53
C VAL A 710 -48.58 -31.19 -9.42
#